data_2ebdc46b5342cd2d733bf5ee646c45ca
#
_entry.id   2ebdc46b5342cd2d733bf5ee646c45ca
#
_cell.length_a   1.000
_cell.length_b   1.000
_cell.length_c   1.000
_cell.angle_alpha   90.00
_cell.angle_beta   90.00
_cell.angle_gamma   90.00
#
_symmetry.space_group_name_H-M   'P 1'
#
loop_
_entity.id
_entity.type
_entity.pdbx_description
1 polymer ?
#
loop_
_entity_poly.entity_id
_entity_poly.type
_entity_poly.pdbx_seq_one_letter_code
_entity_poly.pdbx_strand_id
1 'polypeptide(L)'
;MKPNPKDFRVDARSKLRAEARYIRDEQIAGLWCGVTLRSPHPRARILSIDLDPQFDWNSVTVVTAKDVPHNYVAIIEKDMPVLAKDMVNYVGEPVALFAAPTQELAEEALKHVTVKYEPLPFIDDPLKAEHSEIKLYGSNNVFKEIHIERGHLQEARQAAFRAIELETQTGFQEHMYLEPQGMVAIPQEEKIIIKGSLQCPYYIKNALGEIFKGLREITVVQSTTGGAFGGKEDFPSLLAAHAALLAYKSGHPVAIFYDRAEDVLVTTKRHPSFSRNRVFVDRNGKILGLDIEFYLDSGAYCTLSPVVLARAALTVTGCYFIPHVRIVAKAVATNTVPSGAFRGFGGPQAIFTMEMIVEEIARQLNLAPHTVRAVNLIDVGQTTATEQVLRYSVSNKQTFNDVLERSGYQRKYAQFKEHNAPILQRLRDGKFPKSRPDDVLKGIGLSVFLHGAGFTGGGENRIKGKIRIEIDEDGHPVIYSAQTEMGQGQQTAFRKILADVLNIDREQVLLAPVNTDLVPNSGPTVASRTTMVVGSLIADIGQQIIERLSNELQKEYDIPFEYRTGYFYGGQHILSFSKVAKKFAGLRFEKEYKHPPFIKFSEENWKGDAYPVYSWAAAVAETEVDPITFNIKVTRYYTTHEIGKAINYDQSIAQIQGGSLQGIAYAVFEKMERHNGRLDVRGFSDYIIPTTVDMPLMDIKILENPYPFGPFGAKGLGEMPLVGAAPAVVSSLRMIFGRPINKIPVMPEDLFALFQNMKKNGGLK
;
A
#
# COMPACT_ATOMS: atom_id res chain seq x y z
N MET A 1 -8.03 -20.61 -20.26
CA MET A 1 -9.02 -19.87 -21.09
C MET A 1 -8.28 -18.96 -22.05
N LYS A 2 -8.74 -18.79 -23.29
CA LYS A 2 -8.20 -17.72 -24.15
C LYS A 2 -8.68 -16.40 -23.58
N PRO A 3 -7.81 -15.36 -23.46
CA PRO A 3 -8.23 -14.06 -22.95
C PRO A 3 -9.37 -13.50 -23.82
N ASN A 4 -10.40 -12.98 -23.18
CA ASN A 4 -11.48 -12.29 -23.89
C ASN A 4 -10.96 -10.91 -24.33
N PRO A 5 -10.96 -10.56 -25.64
CA PRO A 5 -10.51 -9.25 -26.09
C PRO A 5 -11.23 -8.08 -25.39
N LYS A 6 -12.47 -8.28 -24.93
CA LYS A 6 -13.22 -7.28 -24.15
C LYS A 6 -12.67 -7.03 -22.74
N ASP A 7 -11.76 -7.86 -22.23
CA ASP A 7 -11.14 -7.72 -20.91
C ASP A 7 -9.76 -7.08 -20.96
N PHE A 8 -9.22 -6.77 -22.15
CA PHE A 8 -7.94 -6.09 -22.28
C PHE A 8 -7.98 -4.67 -21.67
N ARG A 9 -6.86 -4.26 -21.12
CA ARG A 9 -6.68 -2.91 -20.58
C ARG A 9 -6.90 -1.85 -21.65
N VAL A 10 -7.68 -0.81 -21.33
CA VAL A 10 -7.96 0.30 -22.26
C VAL A 10 -6.73 1.15 -22.57
N ASP A 11 -5.75 1.20 -21.65
CA ASP A 11 -4.50 1.93 -21.78
C ASP A 11 -3.34 1.10 -22.37
N ALA A 12 -3.54 -0.20 -22.64
CA ALA A 12 -2.48 -1.08 -23.11
C ALA A 12 -1.94 -0.67 -24.49
N ARG A 13 -2.82 -0.28 -25.42
CA ARG A 13 -2.43 0.05 -26.79
C ARG A 13 -1.50 1.26 -26.87
N SER A 14 -1.82 2.33 -26.15
CA SER A 14 -0.98 3.55 -26.13
C SER A 14 0.39 3.29 -25.49
N LYS A 15 0.44 2.46 -24.44
CA LYS A 15 1.71 2.07 -23.81
C LYS A 15 2.57 1.20 -24.70
N LEU A 16 1.98 0.17 -25.33
CA LEU A 16 2.71 -0.73 -26.24
C LEU A 16 3.23 -0.04 -27.52
N ARG A 17 2.58 1.06 -27.95
CA ARG A 17 2.99 1.85 -29.10
C ARG A 17 3.88 3.04 -28.76
N ALA A 18 4.30 3.19 -27.48
CA ALA A 18 5.02 4.35 -26.99
C ALA A 18 4.29 5.70 -27.24
N GLU A 19 2.97 5.66 -27.33
CA GLU A 19 2.11 6.85 -27.46
C GLU A 19 1.78 7.46 -26.08
N ALA A 20 1.84 6.66 -25.00
CA ALA A 20 1.64 7.13 -23.64
C ALA A 20 2.79 8.04 -23.21
N ARG A 21 2.48 9.27 -22.80
CA ARG A 21 3.47 10.26 -22.37
C ARG A 21 3.63 10.23 -20.85
N TYR A 22 4.84 9.91 -20.40
CA TYR A 22 5.26 10.07 -19.01
C TYR A 22 5.70 11.51 -18.78
N ILE A 23 5.85 11.92 -17.53
CA ILE A 23 6.15 13.33 -17.24
C ILE A 23 7.49 13.80 -17.86
N ARG A 24 8.47 12.91 -17.99
CA ARG A 24 9.76 13.23 -18.65
C ARG A 24 9.64 13.38 -20.17
N ASP A 25 8.60 12.87 -20.79
CA ASP A 25 8.37 12.93 -22.24
C ASP A 25 7.67 14.22 -22.69
N GLU A 26 7.16 15.01 -21.71
CA GLU A 26 6.45 16.24 -22.02
C GLU A 26 7.42 17.35 -22.44
N GLN A 27 7.15 17.96 -23.60
CA GLN A 27 7.92 19.10 -24.09
C GLN A 27 7.23 20.40 -23.67
N ILE A 28 7.87 21.14 -22.77
CA ILE A 28 7.34 22.39 -22.22
C ILE A 28 8.30 23.52 -22.59
N ALA A 29 7.80 24.53 -23.29
CA ALA A 29 8.60 25.66 -23.72
C ALA A 29 9.17 26.44 -22.52
N GLY A 30 10.46 26.76 -22.57
CA GLY A 30 11.13 27.51 -21.50
C GLY A 30 11.31 26.74 -20.19
N LEU A 31 11.26 25.40 -20.24
CA LEU A 31 11.43 24.54 -19.07
C LEU A 31 12.83 24.65 -18.47
N TRP A 32 12.91 24.94 -17.19
CA TRP A 32 14.12 24.90 -16.38
C TRP A 32 14.20 23.59 -15.59
N CYS A 33 15.43 23.23 -15.17
CA CYS A 33 15.71 22.05 -14.38
C CYS A 33 15.94 22.44 -12.92
N GLY A 34 15.22 21.78 -12.00
CA GLY A 34 15.34 22.00 -10.57
C GLY A 34 16.07 20.87 -9.86
N VAL A 35 16.91 21.21 -8.88
CA VAL A 35 17.64 20.26 -8.03
C VAL A 35 17.52 20.65 -6.55
N THR A 36 17.70 19.67 -5.67
CA THR A 36 17.53 19.86 -4.21
C THR A 36 18.86 19.64 -3.49
N LEU A 37 19.29 20.62 -2.71
CA LEU A 37 20.39 20.48 -1.76
C LEU A 37 19.90 19.77 -0.50
N ARG A 38 20.57 18.69 -0.11
CA ARG A 38 20.13 17.78 0.96
C ARG A 38 21.13 17.65 2.08
N SER A 39 20.63 17.42 3.30
CA SER A 39 21.47 17.16 4.47
C SER A 39 22.19 15.82 4.37
N PRO A 40 23.50 15.77 4.68
CA PRO A 40 24.25 14.53 4.89
C PRO A 40 24.12 13.98 6.32
N HIS A 41 23.50 14.74 7.24
CA HIS A 41 23.43 14.41 8.67
C HIS A 41 22.06 13.87 9.06
N PRO A 42 22.00 12.86 9.97
CA PRO A 42 20.75 12.37 10.53
C PRO A 42 20.10 13.38 11.50
N ARG A 43 20.91 14.24 12.13
CA ARG A 43 20.46 15.37 12.95
C ARG A 43 21.58 16.41 13.08
N ALA A 44 21.29 17.63 12.72
CA ALA A 44 22.24 18.74 12.86
C ALA A 44 21.52 20.09 12.91
N ARG A 45 22.15 21.09 13.55
CA ARG A 45 21.73 22.48 13.42
C ARG A 45 22.35 23.06 12.14
N ILE A 46 21.57 23.82 11.38
CA ILE A 46 22.04 24.59 10.24
C ILE A 46 22.55 25.94 10.77
N LEU A 47 23.85 26.20 10.64
CA LEU A 47 24.48 27.46 11.08
C LEU A 47 24.45 28.53 9.98
N SER A 48 24.77 28.14 8.73
CA SER A 48 24.67 29.02 7.56
C SER A 48 24.55 28.22 6.27
N ILE A 49 24.01 28.87 5.24
CA ILE A 49 24.02 28.42 3.84
C ILE A 49 24.74 29.52 3.08
N ASP A 50 25.97 29.25 2.68
CA ASP A 50 26.86 30.24 2.06
C ASP A 50 26.99 29.92 0.56
N LEU A 51 26.66 30.89 -0.28
CA LEU A 51 26.83 30.84 -1.75
C LEU A 51 28.22 31.37 -2.12
N ASP A 52 28.93 30.66 -2.98
CA ASP A 52 30.25 31.10 -3.50
C ASP A 52 30.07 32.38 -4.32
N PRO A 53 30.64 33.52 -3.92
CA PRO A 53 30.49 34.78 -4.63
C PRO A 53 31.23 34.80 -5.98
N GLN A 54 32.10 33.83 -6.29
CA GLN A 54 32.80 33.72 -7.55
C GLN A 54 31.99 32.99 -8.62
N PHE A 55 30.93 32.28 -8.25
CA PHE A 55 30.02 31.62 -9.18
C PHE A 55 29.02 32.62 -9.77
N ASP A 56 28.70 32.51 -11.05
CA ASP A 56 27.69 33.35 -11.71
C ASP A 56 26.25 32.86 -11.39
N TRP A 57 25.63 33.48 -10.42
CA TRP A 57 24.27 33.19 -9.97
C TRP A 57 23.16 33.84 -10.83
N ASN A 58 23.48 34.65 -11.86
CA ASN A 58 22.46 35.38 -12.60
C ASN A 58 21.47 34.49 -13.36
N SER A 59 21.89 33.29 -13.74
CA SER A 59 21.05 32.31 -14.42
C SER A 59 20.55 31.18 -13.49
N VAL A 60 20.68 31.36 -12.18
CA VAL A 60 20.26 30.34 -11.20
C VAL A 60 19.29 30.94 -10.19
N THR A 61 18.12 30.34 -10.07
CA THR A 61 17.15 30.67 -8.99
C THR A 61 17.45 29.83 -7.76
N VAL A 62 17.62 30.48 -6.61
CA VAL A 62 17.85 29.82 -5.31
C VAL A 62 16.64 30.03 -4.43
N VAL A 63 16.13 28.95 -3.80
CA VAL A 63 15.04 28.99 -2.81
C VAL A 63 15.53 28.35 -1.53
N THR A 64 15.35 29.05 -0.41
CA THR A 64 15.63 28.57 0.95
C THR A 64 14.37 28.62 1.80
N ALA A 65 14.41 28.10 3.01
CA ALA A 65 13.28 28.14 3.95
C ALA A 65 12.70 29.56 4.19
N LYS A 66 13.51 30.61 3.97
CA LYS A 66 13.08 32.03 4.12
C LYS A 66 12.17 32.47 2.97
N ASP A 67 12.24 31.83 1.83
CA ASP A 67 11.45 32.13 0.64
C ASP A 67 10.10 31.40 0.63
N VAL A 68 9.89 30.43 1.53
CA VAL A 68 8.67 29.61 1.58
C VAL A 68 7.59 30.34 2.38
N PRO A 69 6.43 30.69 1.79
CA PRO A 69 5.39 31.47 2.48
C PRO A 69 4.87 30.80 3.76
N HIS A 70 4.54 29.49 3.66
CA HIS A 70 4.17 28.65 4.80
C HIS A 70 5.01 27.37 4.74
N ASN A 71 6.09 27.30 5.53
CA ASN A 71 7.13 26.28 5.40
C ASN A 71 6.78 24.97 6.08
N TYR A 72 5.67 24.33 5.68
CA TYR A 72 5.34 22.96 6.06
C TYR A 72 4.48 22.26 5.00
N VAL A 73 4.66 20.95 4.87
CA VAL A 73 3.77 20.08 4.12
C VAL A 73 2.85 19.38 5.12
N ALA A 74 1.55 19.65 5.02
CA ALA A 74 0.56 19.03 5.88
C ALA A 74 -0.24 17.98 5.12
N ILE A 75 -0.01 16.70 5.45
CA ILE A 75 -0.90 15.60 5.04
C ILE A 75 -1.89 15.31 6.17
N ILE A 76 -1.39 15.04 7.37
CA ILE A 76 -2.18 14.87 8.61
C ILE A 76 -1.82 15.97 9.58
N GLU A 77 -0.53 16.14 9.90
CA GLU A 77 -0.01 17.16 10.79
C GLU A 77 0.88 18.16 10.05
N LYS A 78 1.06 19.36 10.66
CA LYS A 78 1.92 20.43 10.12
C LYS A 78 3.31 20.35 10.77
N ASP A 79 3.96 19.19 10.69
CA ASP A 79 5.24 18.93 11.34
C ASP A 79 6.43 18.87 10.38
N MET A 80 6.22 18.49 9.11
CA MET A 80 7.29 18.36 8.12
C MET A 80 7.54 19.66 7.37
N PRO A 81 8.73 20.29 7.49
CA PRO A 81 9.05 21.50 6.72
C PRO A 81 9.18 21.19 5.22
N VAL A 82 8.82 22.14 4.37
CA VAL A 82 9.12 22.09 2.92
C VAL A 82 10.62 22.14 2.71
N LEU A 83 11.31 23.01 3.43
CA LEU A 83 12.78 23.13 3.51
C LEU A 83 13.20 23.30 4.96
N ALA A 84 14.20 22.57 5.39
CA ALA A 84 14.79 22.69 6.72
C ALA A 84 15.30 24.12 6.95
N LYS A 85 14.91 24.73 8.10
CA LYS A 85 15.25 26.12 8.42
C LYS A 85 16.42 26.20 9.40
N ASP A 86 16.25 25.62 10.56
CA ASP A 86 17.21 25.75 11.67
C ASP A 86 17.87 24.40 12.01
N MET A 87 17.19 23.30 11.71
CA MET A 87 17.64 21.93 11.98
C MET A 87 17.27 20.97 10.87
N VAL A 88 18.07 19.91 10.72
CA VAL A 88 17.76 18.74 9.93
C VAL A 88 17.59 17.54 10.87
N ASN A 89 16.65 16.65 10.53
CA ASN A 89 16.25 15.52 11.36
C ASN A 89 16.43 14.13 10.69
N TYR A 90 16.84 14.09 9.43
CA TYR A 90 17.21 12.84 8.73
C TYR A 90 18.19 13.09 7.59
N VAL A 91 18.90 12.05 7.19
CA VAL A 91 19.82 12.09 6.03
C VAL A 91 18.99 12.20 4.74
N GLY A 92 19.23 13.23 3.94
CA GLY A 92 18.48 13.51 2.72
C GLY A 92 17.40 14.57 2.87
N GLU A 93 17.23 15.16 4.06
CA GLU A 93 16.27 16.25 4.28
C GLU A 93 16.60 17.47 3.42
N PRO A 94 15.59 18.06 2.72
CA PRO A 94 15.82 19.19 1.81
C PRO A 94 16.15 20.46 2.59
N VAL A 95 17.21 21.15 2.16
CA VAL A 95 17.74 22.38 2.80
C VAL A 95 17.55 23.61 1.90
N ALA A 96 17.81 23.47 0.61
CA ALA A 96 17.61 24.54 -0.38
C ALA A 96 17.33 23.93 -1.77
N LEU A 97 16.74 24.75 -2.65
CA LEU A 97 16.41 24.38 -4.02
C LEU A 97 17.11 25.30 -4.99
N PHE A 98 17.48 24.75 -6.15
CA PHE A 98 18.13 25.50 -7.23
C PHE A 98 17.44 25.18 -8.55
N ALA A 99 17.21 26.16 -9.39
CA ALA A 99 16.73 25.97 -10.75
C ALA A 99 17.57 26.75 -11.75
N ALA A 100 17.86 26.13 -12.89
CA ALA A 100 18.64 26.73 -13.97
C ALA A 100 18.05 26.27 -15.32
N PRO A 101 18.42 26.95 -16.45
CA PRO A 101 17.99 26.57 -17.79
C PRO A 101 18.36 25.15 -18.21
N THR A 102 19.45 24.58 -17.65
CA THR A 102 19.88 23.20 -17.92
C THR A 102 20.14 22.42 -16.62
N GLN A 103 20.07 21.10 -16.71
CA GLN A 103 20.36 20.21 -15.58
C GLN A 103 21.81 20.35 -15.10
N GLU A 104 22.77 20.45 -16.06
CA GLU A 104 24.19 20.56 -15.76
C GLU A 104 24.50 21.85 -14.98
N LEU A 105 23.87 22.97 -15.34
CA LEU A 105 24.06 24.24 -14.61
C LEU A 105 23.43 24.19 -13.21
N ALA A 106 22.26 23.56 -13.07
CA ALA A 106 21.62 23.38 -11.77
C ALA A 106 22.46 22.49 -10.83
N GLU A 107 23.04 21.40 -11.35
CA GLU A 107 23.93 20.52 -10.59
C GLU A 107 25.27 21.17 -10.27
N GLU A 108 25.82 21.99 -11.19
CA GLU A 108 27.02 22.74 -10.93
C GLU A 108 26.85 23.77 -9.83
N ALA A 109 25.69 24.46 -9.79
CA ALA A 109 25.37 25.40 -8.74
C ALA A 109 25.38 24.75 -7.32
N LEU A 110 24.99 23.47 -7.19
CA LEU A 110 25.07 22.76 -5.91
C LEU A 110 26.51 22.66 -5.37
N LYS A 111 27.51 22.56 -6.23
CA LYS A 111 28.94 22.46 -5.84
C LYS A 111 29.49 23.78 -5.30
N HIS A 112 28.83 24.90 -5.63
CA HIS A 112 29.19 26.24 -5.19
C HIS A 112 28.39 26.70 -3.96
N VAL A 113 27.79 25.74 -3.20
CA VAL A 113 27.07 26.00 -1.96
C VAL A 113 27.76 25.27 -0.81
N THR A 114 28.05 26.00 0.24
CA THR A 114 28.56 25.43 1.49
C THR A 114 27.54 25.59 2.60
N VAL A 115 27.09 24.47 3.18
CA VAL A 115 26.26 24.49 4.39
C VAL A 115 27.11 24.16 5.59
N LYS A 116 27.13 25.06 6.58
CA LYS A 116 27.80 24.80 7.84
C LYS A 116 26.82 24.16 8.82
N TYR A 117 27.14 22.95 9.24
CA TYR A 117 26.35 22.19 10.21
C TYR A 117 27.04 22.08 11.55
N GLU A 118 26.26 22.04 12.63
CA GLU A 118 26.64 21.53 13.94
C GLU A 118 25.95 20.19 14.16
N PRO A 119 26.67 19.05 13.98
CA PRO A 119 26.09 17.72 14.21
C PRO A 119 25.61 17.55 15.66
N LEU A 120 24.46 16.93 15.83
CA LEU A 120 23.82 16.69 17.12
C LEU A 120 23.64 15.19 17.37
N PRO A 121 23.51 14.78 18.64
CA PRO A 121 23.09 13.41 18.97
C PRO A 121 21.73 13.10 18.31
N PHE A 122 21.55 11.86 17.85
CA PHE A 122 20.35 11.40 17.17
C PHE A 122 19.84 10.09 17.75
N ILE A 123 18.59 9.74 17.47
CA ILE A 123 17.94 8.50 17.87
C ILE A 123 17.34 7.81 16.64
N ASP A 124 17.79 6.61 16.32
CA ASP A 124 17.31 5.81 15.19
C ASP A 124 16.74 4.44 15.60
N ASP A 125 16.66 4.16 16.90
CA ASP A 125 16.04 2.95 17.47
C ASP A 125 14.63 3.27 17.99
N PRO A 126 13.55 2.78 17.33
CA PRO A 126 12.18 3.10 17.74
C PRO A 126 11.81 2.60 19.13
N LEU A 127 12.45 1.51 19.63
CA LEU A 127 12.17 0.99 20.96
C LEU A 127 12.79 1.83 22.09
N LYS A 128 13.82 2.62 21.76
CA LYS A 128 14.46 3.55 22.70
C LYS A 128 13.92 4.96 22.58
N ALA A 129 13.33 5.31 21.42
CA ALA A 129 12.94 6.68 21.10
C ALA A 129 11.90 7.25 22.08
N GLU A 130 10.93 6.45 22.52
CA GLU A 130 9.88 6.87 23.47
C GLU A 130 10.47 7.41 24.79
N HIS A 131 11.56 6.78 25.26
CA HIS A 131 12.21 7.11 26.55
C HIS A 131 13.50 7.93 26.38
N SER A 132 13.84 8.31 25.14
CA SER A 132 15.03 9.09 24.83
C SER A 132 14.92 10.52 25.35
N GLU A 133 16.05 11.12 25.78
CA GLU A 133 16.15 12.56 26.03
C GLU A 133 16.11 13.38 24.75
N ILE A 134 16.46 12.78 23.60
CA ILE A 134 16.37 13.39 22.27
C ILE A 134 14.89 13.46 21.86
N LYS A 135 14.35 14.66 21.74
CA LYS A 135 12.96 14.86 21.31
C LYS A 135 12.89 15.37 19.88
N LEU A 136 12.17 14.62 19.07
CA LEU A 136 11.80 14.97 17.68
C LEU A 136 10.34 15.42 17.61
N TYR A 137 9.49 14.80 18.45
CA TYR A 137 8.07 15.10 18.47
C TYR A 137 7.51 15.04 19.90
N GLY A 138 6.75 16.06 20.28
CA GLY A 138 6.11 16.13 21.58
C GLY A 138 7.05 15.89 22.75
N SER A 139 6.55 15.26 23.81
CA SER A 139 7.34 14.95 25.02
C SER A 139 7.96 13.56 25.01
N ASN A 140 7.51 12.66 24.12
CA ASN A 140 7.88 11.23 24.14
C ASN A 140 8.14 10.61 22.76
N ASN A 141 8.25 11.40 21.69
CA ASN A 141 8.46 10.92 20.34
C ASN A 141 7.36 9.97 19.78
N VAL A 142 6.15 10.03 20.32
CA VAL A 142 5.01 9.21 19.86
C VAL A 142 4.03 10.07 19.07
N PHE A 143 3.93 9.85 17.76
CA PHE A 143 2.97 10.55 16.90
C PHE A 143 1.53 10.12 17.18
N LYS A 144 1.33 8.84 17.46
CA LYS A 144 0.02 8.26 17.76
C LYS A 144 0.15 7.03 18.64
N GLU A 145 -0.74 6.94 19.63
CA GLU A 145 -0.94 5.72 20.42
C GLU A 145 -2.39 5.26 20.31
N ILE A 146 -2.60 3.95 20.19
CA ILE A 146 -3.91 3.31 20.04
C ILE A 146 -4.04 2.20 21.07
N HIS A 147 -5.15 2.20 21.79
CA HIS A 147 -5.52 1.16 22.74
C HIS A 147 -6.81 0.48 22.27
N ILE A 148 -6.77 -0.86 22.11
CA ILE A 148 -7.94 -1.67 21.80
C ILE A 148 -8.07 -2.74 22.88
N GLU A 149 -9.19 -2.78 23.56
CA GLU A 149 -9.48 -3.78 24.59
C GLU A 149 -10.82 -4.45 24.33
N ARG A 150 -10.83 -5.78 24.51
CA ARG A 150 -12.00 -6.62 24.43
C ARG A 150 -11.91 -7.73 25.49
N GLY A 151 -12.99 -7.97 26.21
CA GLY A 151 -13.03 -8.96 27.29
C GLY A 151 -12.05 -8.65 28.42
N HIS A 152 -11.59 -9.66 29.14
CA HIS A 152 -10.71 -9.50 30.29
C HIS A 152 -9.53 -10.47 30.21
N LEU A 153 -8.30 -9.97 29.99
CA LEU A 153 -7.09 -10.81 29.89
C LEU A 153 -6.84 -11.68 31.14
N GLN A 154 -7.30 -11.25 32.31
CA GLN A 154 -7.14 -12.01 33.54
C GLN A 154 -7.90 -13.35 33.49
N GLU A 155 -9.09 -13.37 32.86
CA GLU A 155 -9.85 -14.60 32.65
C GLU A 155 -9.10 -15.56 31.71
N ALA A 156 -8.58 -15.04 30.61
CA ALA A 156 -7.76 -15.81 29.68
C ALA A 156 -6.53 -16.40 30.38
N ARG A 157 -5.85 -15.60 31.22
CA ARG A 157 -4.67 -16.04 32.00
C ARG A 157 -4.98 -17.17 32.96
N GLN A 158 -6.13 -17.09 33.66
CA GLN A 158 -6.54 -18.11 34.62
C GLN A 158 -6.97 -19.42 33.94
N ALA A 159 -7.62 -19.34 32.77
CA ALA A 159 -8.10 -20.47 31.99
C ALA A 159 -7.01 -21.12 31.12
N ALA A 160 -5.88 -20.47 30.91
CA ALA A 160 -4.84 -20.92 30.00
C ALA A 160 -4.12 -22.18 30.49
N PHE A 161 -3.95 -23.15 29.58
CA PHE A 161 -3.00 -24.23 29.75
C PHE A 161 -1.56 -23.74 29.67
N ARG A 162 -1.28 -22.76 28.77
CA ARG A 162 0.04 -22.16 28.57
C ARG A 162 -0.04 -20.70 28.19
N ALA A 163 0.86 -19.90 28.72
CA ALA A 163 1.19 -18.57 28.21
C ALA A 163 2.47 -18.67 27.36
N ILE A 164 2.43 -18.09 26.18
CA ILE A 164 3.53 -18.09 25.20
C ILE A 164 3.91 -16.65 24.91
N GLU A 165 5.20 -16.35 25.00
CA GLU A 165 5.76 -15.03 24.71
C GLU A 165 6.65 -15.11 23.48
N LEU A 166 6.55 -14.11 22.60
CA LEU A 166 7.44 -13.95 21.46
C LEU A 166 7.49 -12.50 21.01
N GLU A 167 8.59 -12.14 20.38
CA GLU A 167 8.78 -10.87 19.70
C GLU A 167 8.77 -11.11 18.19
N THR A 168 8.24 -10.14 17.40
CA THR A 168 8.33 -10.18 15.94
C THR A 168 8.87 -8.86 15.41
N GLN A 169 9.51 -8.92 14.23
CA GLN A 169 10.09 -7.76 13.60
C GLN A 169 9.90 -7.81 12.08
N THR A 170 9.59 -6.64 11.48
CA THR A 170 9.63 -6.47 10.03
C THR A 170 10.53 -5.29 9.68
N GLY A 171 11.31 -5.42 8.59
CA GLY A 171 12.24 -4.39 8.13
C GLY A 171 11.57 -3.31 7.27
N PHE A 172 12.38 -2.38 6.79
CA PHE A 172 11.99 -1.46 5.71
C PHE A 172 11.65 -2.22 4.44
N GLN A 173 10.85 -1.60 3.56
CA GLN A 173 10.66 -2.03 2.18
C GLN A 173 10.56 -0.80 1.29
N GLU A 174 11.24 -0.85 0.12
CA GLU A 174 11.23 0.19 -0.89
C GLU A 174 10.22 -0.14 -1.99
N HIS A 175 9.52 0.88 -2.50
CA HIS A 175 8.51 0.71 -3.55
C HIS A 175 9.09 0.23 -4.88
N MET A 176 10.27 0.68 -5.24
CA MET A 176 11.00 0.34 -6.46
C MET A 176 10.13 0.38 -7.73
N TYR A 177 9.20 1.35 -7.82
CA TYR A 177 8.49 1.62 -9.06
C TYR A 177 9.50 1.97 -10.17
N LEU A 178 9.25 1.55 -11.42
CA LEU A 178 10.21 1.73 -12.52
C LEU A 178 10.40 3.20 -12.90
N GLU A 179 9.35 4.01 -12.87
CA GLU A 179 9.42 5.45 -13.04
C GLU A 179 9.71 6.14 -11.71
N PRO A 180 10.90 6.74 -11.49
CA PRO A 180 11.19 7.55 -10.31
C PRO A 180 10.22 8.73 -10.17
N GLN A 181 10.29 9.41 -9.03
CA GLN A 181 9.51 10.63 -8.80
C GLN A 181 9.83 11.70 -9.85
N GLY A 182 8.79 12.38 -10.30
CA GLY A 182 8.94 13.48 -11.26
C GLY A 182 7.76 14.42 -11.20
N MET A 183 8.06 15.73 -11.21
CA MET A 183 7.07 16.79 -11.11
C MET A 183 7.48 18.00 -11.94
N VAL A 184 6.53 18.63 -12.60
CA VAL A 184 6.70 19.88 -13.32
C VAL A 184 5.71 20.90 -12.77
N ALA A 185 6.20 22.10 -12.48
CA ALA A 185 5.37 23.25 -12.11
C ALA A 185 5.44 24.31 -13.21
N ILE A 186 4.27 24.79 -13.65
CA ILE A 186 4.12 25.82 -14.69
C ILE A 186 3.45 27.04 -14.05
N PRO A 187 4.18 28.15 -13.87
CA PRO A 187 3.61 29.36 -13.29
C PRO A 187 2.73 30.09 -14.32
N GLN A 188 1.60 30.58 -13.86
CA GLN A 188 0.71 31.50 -14.57
C GLN A 188 0.41 32.69 -13.67
N GLU A 189 -0.22 33.73 -14.20
CA GLU A 189 -0.45 34.98 -13.47
C GLU A 189 -1.14 34.77 -12.10
N GLU A 190 -2.21 33.98 -12.06
CA GLU A 190 -2.99 33.73 -10.84
C GLU A 190 -2.86 32.32 -10.28
N LYS A 191 -2.30 31.37 -11.04
CA LYS A 191 -2.23 29.96 -10.64
C LYS A 191 -0.92 29.29 -10.98
N ILE A 192 -0.65 28.17 -10.33
CA ILE A 192 0.44 27.24 -10.66
C ILE A 192 -0.18 25.91 -11.09
N ILE A 193 0.18 25.46 -12.29
CA ILE A 193 -0.21 24.14 -12.80
C ILE A 193 0.89 23.15 -12.45
N ILE A 194 0.52 22.11 -11.70
CA ILE A 194 1.40 20.99 -11.35
C ILE A 194 1.06 19.80 -12.24
N LYS A 195 2.05 19.28 -12.96
CA LYS A 195 1.94 18.03 -13.71
C LYS A 195 2.90 17.00 -13.16
N GLY A 196 2.49 15.74 -13.02
CA GLY A 196 3.40 14.74 -12.50
C GLY A 196 2.87 13.33 -12.41
N SER A 197 3.77 12.46 -12.01
CA SER A 197 3.49 11.07 -11.69
C SER A 197 3.04 10.98 -10.22
N LEU A 198 1.75 10.68 -9.98
CA LEU A 198 1.13 10.83 -8.66
C LEU A 198 -0.10 9.91 -8.47
N GLN A 199 -0.42 9.59 -7.20
CA GLN A 199 -1.62 8.82 -6.82
C GLN A 199 -2.78 9.69 -6.33
N CYS A 200 -2.50 10.86 -5.76
CA CYS A 200 -3.47 11.63 -4.97
C CYS A 200 -3.45 13.12 -5.37
N PRO A 201 -4.09 13.51 -6.49
CA PRO A 201 -4.02 14.88 -7.01
C PRO A 201 -4.54 15.92 -6.01
N TYR A 202 -5.57 15.60 -5.23
CA TYR A 202 -6.12 16.51 -4.22
C TYR A 202 -5.28 16.61 -2.96
N TYR A 203 -4.41 15.64 -2.64
CA TYR A 203 -3.42 15.81 -1.56
C TYR A 203 -2.43 16.91 -1.94
N ILE A 204 -1.91 16.88 -3.15
CA ILE A 204 -1.02 17.91 -3.69
C ILE A 204 -1.74 19.27 -3.74
N LYS A 205 -2.95 19.32 -4.31
CA LYS A 205 -3.74 20.56 -4.38
C LYS A 205 -3.93 21.19 -3.02
N ASN A 206 -4.29 20.43 -2.01
CA ASN A 206 -4.53 20.91 -0.65
C ASN A 206 -3.23 21.34 0.03
N ALA A 207 -2.15 20.56 -0.06
CA ALA A 207 -0.85 20.88 0.54
C ALA A 207 -0.27 22.18 -0.04
N LEU A 208 -0.26 22.30 -1.36
CA LEU A 208 0.23 23.53 -2.02
C LEU A 208 -0.71 24.71 -1.81
N GLY A 209 -2.02 24.48 -1.74
CA GLY A 209 -3.01 25.50 -1.38
C GLY A 209 -2.76 26.13 -0.02
N GLU A 210 -2.26 25.36 0.96
CA GLU A 210 -1.82 25.90 2.26
C GLU A 210 -0.48 26.66 2.14
N ILE A 211 0.50 26.13 1.37
CA ILE A 211 1.81 26.77 1.19
C ILE A 211 1.69 28.12 0.48
N PHE A 212 0.86 28.22 -0.57
CA PHE A 212 0.66 29.41 -1.39
C PHE A 212 -0.61 30.20 -1.05
N LYS A 213 -1.16 30.00 0.13
CA LYS A 213 -2.43 30.60 0.55
C LYS A 213 -2.50 32.09 0.31
N GLY A 214 -3.51 32.51 -0.48
CA GLY A 214 -3.71 33.91 -0.86
C GLY A 214 -2.75 34.46 -1.91
N LEU A 215 -1.84 33.64 -2.44
CA LEU A 215 -0.86 34.06 -3.44
C LEU A 215 -1.15 33.47 -4.82
N ARG A 216 -1.48 32.18 -4.90
CA ARG A 216 -1.73 31.45 -6.14
C ARG A 216 -2.75 30.33 -5.94
N GLU A 217 -3.57 30.09 -6.97
CA GLU A 217 -4.40 28.91 -7.08
C GLU A 217 -3.56 27.72 -7.57
N ILE A 218 -3.97 26.52 -7.22
CA ILE A 218 -3.25 25.27 -7.57
C ILE A 218 -4.15 24.38 -8.43
N THR A 219 -3.65 24.04 -9.61
CA THR A 219 -4.21 23.01 -10.49
C THR A 219 -3.26 21.83 -10.55
N VAL A 220 -3.78 20.60 -10.38
CA VAL A 220 -2.97 19.38 -10.46
C VAL A 220 -3.47 18.49 -11.58
N VAL A 221 -2.54 18.05 -12.43
CA VAL A 221 -2.79 17.18 -13.60
C VAL A 221 -1.94 15.92 -13.47
N GLN A 222 -2.56 14.76 -13.55
CA GLN A 222 -1.83 13.50 -13.59
C GLN A 222 -1.26 13.24 -14.99
N SER A 223 0.04 12.94 -15.08
CA SER A 223 0.68 12.33 -16.24
C SER A 223 0.57 10.80 -16.17
N THR A 224 0.90 10.09 -17.27
CA THR A 224 1.05 8.62 -17.21
C THR A 224 1.98 8.25 -16.07
N THR A 225 1.55 7.31 -15.22
CA THR A 225 2.28 6.93 -14.00
C THR A 225 2.84 5.52 -14.14
N GLY A 226 4.18 5.40 -14.06
CA GLY A 226 4.95 4.17 -14.22
C GLY A 226 5.15 3.38 -12.93
N GLY A 227 4.05 3.11 -12.21
CA GLY A 227 4.04 2.44 -10.91
C GLY A 227 4.03 3.42 -9.75
N ALA A 228 3.49 2.98 -8.61
CA ALA A 228 3.42 3.80 -7.40
C ALA A 228 3.43 2.99 -6.10
N PHE A 229 2.58 1.97 -5.92
CA PHE A 229 2.51 1.06 -4.78
C PHE A 229 2.33 1.73 -3.40
N GLY A 230 1.93 3.01 -3.36
CA GLY A 230 1.88 3.87 -2.18
C GLY A 230 2.94 4.97 -2.17
N GLY A 231 4.09 4.79 -2.82
CA GLY A 231 5.20 5.75 -2.80
C GLY A 231 4.96 7.06 -3.55
N LYS A 232 3.87 7.14 -4.30
CA LYS A 232 3.41 8.37 -4.96
C LYS A 232 2.09 8.88 -4.36
N GLU A 233 1.83 8.56 -3.08
CA GLU A 233 0.64 8.98 -2.35
C GLU A 233 0.86 10.32 -1.64
N ASP A 234 1.74 10.38 -0.66
CA ASP A 234 2.03 11.56 0.18
C ASP A 234 3.27 12.33 -0.31
N PHE A 235 4.35 11.64 -0.63
CA PHE A 235 5.63 12.25 -1.04
C PHE A 235 5.53 13.24 -2.21
N PRO A 236 4.70 13.02 -3.26
CA PRO A 236 4.52 13.98 -4.35
C PRO A 236 4.11 15.39 -3.91
N SER A 237 3.50 15.55 -2.73
CA SER A 237 3.13 16.87 -2.19
C SER A 237 4.37 17.71 -1.87
N LEU A 238 5.43 17.09 -1.32
CA LEU A 238 6.72 17.75 -1.05
C LEU A 238 7.43 18.10 -2.35
N LEU A 239 7.54 17.14 -3.27
CA LEU A 239 8.20 17.35 -4.57
C LEU A 239 7.50 18.42 -5.41
N ALA A 240 6.17 18.43 -5.41
CA ALA A 240 5.37 19.46 -6.07
C ALA A 240 5.58 20.85 -5.45
N ALA A 241 5.72 20.91 -4.11
CA ALA A 241 6.05 22.16 -3.42
C ALA A 241 7.43 22.72 -3.86
N HIS A 242 8.43 21.84 -3.96
CA HIS A 242 9.75 22.22 -4.44
C HIS A 242 9.70 22.80 -5.87
N ALA A 243 9.08 22.07 -6.80
CA ALA A 243 8.94 22.52 -8.19
C ALA A 243 8.13 23.84 -8.27
N ALA A 244 7.04 23.95 -7.49
CA ALA A 244 6.17 25.13 -7.47
C ALA A 244 6.90 26.37 -6.93
N LEU A 245 7.69 26.23 -5.86
CA LEU A 245 8.47 27.34 -5.29
C LEU A 245 9.54 27.87 -6.24
N LEU A 246 10.25 26.94 -6.92
CA LEU A 246 11.21 27.32 -7.94
C LEU A 246 10.54 28.01 -9.14
N ALA A 247 9.41 27.47 -9.61
CA ALA A 247 8.66 28.08 -10.72
C ALA A 247 8.08 29.45 -10.34
N TYR A 248 7.55 29.58 -9.12
CA TYR A 248 7.02 30.85 -8.61
C TYR A 248 8.08 31.93 -8.53
N LYS A 249 9.30 31.59 -8.04
CA LYS A 249 10.38 32.55 -7.86
C LYS A 249 11.12 32.88 -9.17
N SER A 250 11.31 31.89 -10.06
CA SER A 250 12.00 32.09 -11.34
C SER A 250 11.11 32.72 -12.42
N GLY A 251 9.79 32.55 -12.33
CA GLY A 251 8.87 32.90 -13.41
C GLY A 251 8.89 31.95 -14.59
N HIS A 252 9.66 30.85 -14.55
CA HIS A 252 9.78 29.83 -15.58
C HIS A 252 9.07 28.54 -15.18
N PRO A 253 8.61 27.72 -16.14
CA PRO A 253 8.28 26.32 -15.83
C PRO A 253 9.51 25.60 -15.29
N VAL A 254 9.34 24.80 -14.21
CA VAL A 254 10.45 24.06 -13.58
C VAL A 254 10.09 22.59 -13.44
N ALA A 255 10.99 21.72 -13.89
CA ALA A 255 10.92 20.27 -13.68
C ALA A 255 11.91 19.84 -12.58
N ILE A 256 11.47 18.94 -11.70
CA ILE A 256 12.36 18.17 -10.82
C ILE A 256 12.12 16.68 -11.11
N PHE A 257 13.18 16.01 -11.55
CA PHE A 257 13.16 14.58 -11.85
C PHE A 257 14.25 13.90 -11.03
N TYR A 258 13.85 13.02 -10.12
CA TYR A 258 14.81 12.24 -9.35
C TYR A 258 15.47 11.17 -10.23
N ASP A 259 16.75 10.95 -10.02
CA ASP A 259 17.40 9.71 -10.41
C ASP A 259 17.02 8.59 -9.40
N ARG A 260 17.47 7.38 -9.66
CA ARG A 260 17.14 6.23 -8.79
C ARG A 260 17.77 6.36 -7.41
N ALA A 261 18.96 6.90 -7.30
CA ALA A 261 19.69 7.00 -6.04
C ALA A 261 19.04 8.06 -5.13
N GLU A 262 18.65 9.20 -5.68
CA GLU A 262 17.92 10.22 -4.95
C GLU A 262 16.52 9.71 -4.54
N ASP A 263 15.80 9.06 -5.44
CA ASP A 263 14.48 8.51 -5.18
C ASP A 263 14.51 7.55 -3.98
N VAL A 264 15.42 6.57 -3.99
CA VAL A 264 15.58 5.61 -2.90
C VAL A 264 16.04 6.28 -1.59
N LEU A 265 16.89 7.30 -1.66
CA LEU A 265 17.42 7.95 -0.46
C LEU A 265 16.33 8.72 0.32
N VAL A 266 15.42 9.41 -0.38
CA VAL A 266 14.62 10.49 0.23
C VAL A 266 13.12 10.23 0.26
N THR A 267 12.61 9.28 -0.52
CA THR A 267 11.17 8.98 -0.54
C THR A 267 10.75 8.18 0.68
N THR A 268 9.47 8.23 1.00
CA THR A 268 8.91 7.48 2.12
C THR A 268 9.04 5.96 1.91
N LYS A 269 9.24 5.20 3.00
CA LYS A 269 9.41 3.74 3.02
C LYS A 269 8.27 3.06 3.75
N ARG A 270 8.14 1.72 3.59
CA ARG A 270 7.31 0.94 4.51
C ARG A 270 7.85 1.06 5.93
N HIS A 271 6.99 1.35 6.88
CA HIS A 271 7.30 1.37 8.29
C HIS A 271 7.90 0.03 8.75
N PRO A 272 9.10 -0.02 9.30
CA PRO A 272 9.52 -1.15 10.10
C PRO A 272 8.59 -1.33 11.29
N SER A 273 8.37 -2.57 11.72
CA SER A 273 7.59 -2.86 12.91
C SER A 273 8.32 -3.74 13.89
N PHE A 274 7.99 -3.58 15.14
CA PHE A 274 8.40 -4.43 16.23
C PHE A 274 7.21 -4.72 17.13
N SER A 275 7.07 -5.96 17.63
CA SER A 275 6.02 -6.28 18.59
C SER A 275 6.49 -7.21 19.70
N ARG A 276 5.93 -7.01 20.90
CA ARG A 276 5.98 -7.91 22.02
C ARG A 276 4.62 -8.53 22.23
N ASN A 277 4.58 -9.85 22.27
CA ASN A 277 3.32 -10.58 22.24
C ASN A 277 3.28 -11.60 23.36
N ARG A 278 2.15 -11.66 24.07
CA ARG A 278 1.83 -12.71 25.01
C ARG A 278 0.47 -13.31 24.65
N VAL A 279 0.44 -14.61 24.38
CA VAL A 279 -0.78 -15.32 23.99
C VAL A 279 -1.10 -16.41 25.04
N PHE A 280 -2.37 -16.51 25.38
CA PHE A 280 -2.91 -17.48 26.34
C PHE A 280 -3.70 -18.53 25.57
N VAL A 281 -3.35 -19.81 25.72
CA VAL A 281 -3.92 -20.91 24.93
C VAL A 281 -4.33 -22.10 25.79
N ASP A 282 -5.35 -22.83 25.31
CA ASP A 282 -5.70 -24.13 25.86
C ASP A 282 -4.79 -25.26 25.32
N ARG A 283 -5.06 -26.51 25.74
CA ARG A 283 -4.28 -27.71 25.30
C ARG A 283 -4.44 -28.04 23.82
N ASN A 284 -5.52 -27.59 23.18
CA ASN A 284 -5.84 -27.84 21.78
C ASN A 284 -5.36 -26.71 20.86
N GLY A 285 -4.64 -25.70 21.40
CA GLY A 285 -4.18 -24.54 20.65
C GLY A 285 -5.28 -23.49 20.41
N LYS A 286 -6.43 -23.56 21.12
CA LYS A 286 -7.43 -22.50 21.08
C LYS A 286 -6.88 -21.27 21.82
N ILE A 287 -6.93 -20.12 21.14
CA ILE A 287 -6.48 -18.85 21.70
C ILE A 287 -7.61 -18.31 22.60
N LEU A 288 -7.28 -18.16 23.87
CA LEU A 288 -8.18 -17.63 24.90
C LEU A 288 -7.99 -16.13 25.08
N GLY A 289 -6.75 -15.65 24.92
CA GLY A 289 -6.44 -14.23 25.04
C GLY A 289 -5.14 -13.85 24.37
N LEU A 290 -5.00 -12.55 24.04
CA LEU A 290 -3.86 -11.98 23.34
C LEU A 290 -3.55 -10.59 23.88
N ASP A 291 -2.29 -10.40 24.30
CA ASP A 291 -1.73 -9.13 24.75
C ASP A 291 -0.59 -8.73 23.81
N ILE A 292 -0.73 -7.60 23.13
CA ILE A 292 0.22 -7.11 22.12
C ILE A 292 0.64 -5.69 22.42
N GLU A 293 1.97 -5.45 22.43
CA GLU A 293 2.56 -4.13 22.24
C GLU A 293 3.17 -4.05 20.85
N PHE A 294 2.72 -3.10 20.03
CA PHE A 294 3.07 -2.99 18.63
C PHE A 294 3.65 -1.62 18.31
N TYR A 295 4.84 -1.57 17.72
CA TYR A 295 5.56 -0.34 17.39
C TYR A 295 5.77 -0.24 15.88
N LEU A 296 5.55 0.97 15.31
CA LEU A 296 5.96 1.36 13.97
C LEU A 296 7.03 2.43 14.05
N ASP A 297 8.12 2.25 13.31
CA ASP A 297 9.13 3.28 13.09
C ASP A 297 8.62 4.25 12.00
N SER A 298 8.34 5.47 12.38
CA SER A 298 7.73 6.48 11.50
C SER A 298 8.75 7.39 10.81
N GLY A 299 10.02 7.31 11.21
CA GLY A 299 11.04 8.27 10.78
C GLY A 299 10.84 9.65 11.41
N ALA A 300 11.40 10.68 10.78
CA ALA A 300 11.53 12.00 11.39
C ALA A 300 10.21 12.80 11.47
N TYR A 301 9.21 12.46 10.66
CA TYR A 301 7.96 13.22 10.53
C TYR A 301 6.73 12.32 10.46
N CYS A 302 5.59 12.88 10.87
CA CYS A 302 4.32 12.16 11.04
C CYS A 302 3.82 11.48 9.76
N THR A 303 3.81 12.17 8.62
CA THR A 303 3.29 11.71 7.33
C THR A 303 1.92 11.01 7.46
N LEU A 304 1.81 9.75 7.00
CA LEU A 304 0.61 8.91 7.11
C LEU A 304 0.68 7.89 8.26
N SER A 305 1.71 7.96 9.12
CA SER A 305 1.96 6.98 10.18
C SER A 305 0.79 6.71 11.12
N PRO A 306 -0.01 7.71 11.54
CA PRO A 306 -1.19 7.47 12.39
C PRO A 306 -2.25 6.57 11.73
N VAL A 307 -2.43 6.68 10.40
CA VAL A 307 -3.43 5.90 9.66
C VAL A 307 -2.90 4.47 9.39
N VAL A 308 -1.58 4.35 9.10
CA VAL A 308 -0.91 3.04 8.97
C VAL A 308 -0.99 2.26 10.28
N LEU A 309 -0.73 2.95 11.42
CA LEU A 309 -0.85 2.37 12.75
C LEU A 309 -2.29 1.90 13.05
N ALA A 310 -3.28 2.72 12.70
CA ALA A 310 -4.68 2.39 12.90
C ALA A 310 -5.05 1.08 12.17
N ARG A 311 -4.67 0.95 10.88
CA ARG A 311 -4.91 -0.30 10.14
C ARG A 311 -4.16 -1.48 10.76
N ALA A 312 -2.91 -1.31 11.16
CA ALA A 312 -2.15 -2.38 11.83
C ALA A 312 -2.86 -2.85 13.11
N ALA A 313 -3.21 -1.93 14.00
CA ALA A 313 -3.88 -2.24 15.27
C ALA A 313 -5.23 -2.95 15.08
N LEU A 314 -6.03 -2.50 14.09
CA LEU A 314 -7.35 -3.07 13.79
C LEU A 314 -7.30 -4.46 13.13
N THR A 315 -6.15 -4.82 12.52
CA THR A 315 -6.01 -6.08 11.79
C THR A 315 -5.04 -7.07 12.44
N VAL A 316 -4.39 -6.70 13.57
CA VAL A 316 -3.36 -7.54 14.17
C VAL A 316 -3.85 -8.86 14.75
N THR A 317 -5.15 -9.01 15.05
CA THR A 317 -5.74 -10.30 15.39
C THR A 317 -5.95 -11.22 14.19
N GLY A 318 -5.71 -10.72 12.98
CA GLY A 318 -5.82 -11.48 11.75
C GLY A 318 -7.18 -12.09 11.51
N CYS A 319 -7.17 -13.30 10.96
CA CYS A 319 -8.34 -14.09 10.62
C CYS A 319 -8.87 -14.93 11.79
N TYR A 320 -8.60 -14.55 13.04
CA TYR A 320 -8.87 -15.37 14.21
C TYR A 320 -9.86 -14.72 15.18
N PHE A 321 -10.72 -15.56 15.76
CA PHE A 321 -11.60 -15.16 16.86
C PHE A 321 -10.87 -15.31 18.19
N ILE A 322 -10.63 -14.18 18.87
CA ILE A 322 -9.93 -14.14 20.16
C ILE A 322 -10.84 -13.42 21.17
N PRO A 323 -11.31 -14.10 22.23
CA PRO A 323 -12.30 -13.52 23.13
C PRO A 323 -11.77 -12.39 24.02
N HIS A 324 -10.49 -12.46 24.41
CA HIS A 324 -9.88 -11.48 25.31
C HIS A 324 -8.64 -10.87 24.63
N VAL A 325 -8.65 -9.57 24.36
CA VAL A 325 -7.60 -8.88 23.61
C VAL A 325 -7.24 -7.58 24.28
N ARG A 326 -5.92 -7.31 24.39
CA ARG A 326 -5.35 -5.99 24.67
C ARG A 326 -4.31 -5.69 23.60
N ILE A 327 -4.47 -4.57 22.92
CA ILE A 327 -3.52 -4.08 21.91
C ILE A 327 -3.13 -2.67 22.31
N VAL A 328 -1.84 -2.43 22.45
CA VAL A 328 -1.23 -1.10 22.57
C VAL A 328 -0.33 -0.91 21.37
N ALA A 329 -0.69 0.01 20.48
CA ALA A 329 0.06 0.26 19.25
C ALA A 329 0.57 1.70 19.22
N LYS A 330 1.85 1.90 18.82
CA LYS A 330 2.53 3.20 18.80
C LYS A 330 3.23 3.46 17.48
N ALA A 331 3.07 4.66 16.94
CA ALA A 331 3.87 5.19 15.84
C ALA A 331 4.91 6.13 16.43
N VAL A 332 6.20 5.83 16.24
CA VAL A 332 7.29 6.47 16.98
C VAL A 332 8.22 7.22 16.04
N ALA A 333 8.58 8.45 16.40
CA ALA A 333 9.54 9.29 15.69
C ALA A 333 10.99 8.84 15.91
N THR A 334 11.77 8.81 14.82
CA THR A 334 13.22 8.51 14.82
C THR A 334 13.94 9.41 13.81
N ASN A 335 15.27 9.55 13.94
CA ASN A 335 16.10 10.30 12.99
C ASN A 335 16.41 9.46 11.73
N THR A 336 15.36 9.00 11.05
CA THR A 336 15.47 8.29 9.77
C THR A 336 14.56 8.95 8.74
N VAL A 337 14.76 8.61 7.45
CA VAL A 337 13.86 9.06 6.40
C VAL A 337 12.40 8.74 6.80
N PRO A 338 11.44 9.65 6.59
CA PRO A 338 10.05 9.42 6.98
C PRO A 338 9.47 8.15 6.34
N SER A 339 8.73 7.39 7.13
CA SER A 339 7.93 6.28 6.64
C SER A 339 6.59 6.79 6.11
N GLY A 340 5.98 6.08 5.15
CA GLY A 340 4.72 6.50 4.54
C GLY A 340 3.89 5.33 4.03
N ALA A 341 3.01 5.60 3.09
CA ALA A 341 2.16 4.60 2.48
C ALA A 341 2.96 3.56 1.69
N PHE A 342 2.64 2.31 1.90
CA PHE A 342 3.09 1.19 1.07
C PHE A 342 1.98 0.14 1.00
N ARG A 343 1.78 -0.50 -0.16
CA ARG A 343 0.76 -1.53 -0.44
C ARG A 343 0.52 -2.45 0.77
N GLY A 344 -0.72 -2.53 1.25
CA GLY A 344 -1.11 -3.25 2.47
C GLY A 344 -1.17 -2.39 3.74
N PHE A 345 -0.48 -1.24 3.80
CA PHE A 345 -0.68 -0.11 4.72
C PHE A 345 -0.76 -0.52 6.21
N GLY A 346 0.26 -1.21 6.76
CA GLY A 346 0.28 -1.74 8.13
C GLY A 346 -0.25 -3.18 8.27
N GLY A 347 -1.09 -3.62 7.34
CA GLY A 347 -1.61 -5.00 7.31
C GLY A 347 -0.51 -6.08 7.21
N PRO A 348 0.49 -5.96 6.33
CA PRO A 348 1.57 -6.94 6.24
C PRO A 348 2.32 -7.17 7.54
N GLN A 349 2.65 -6.09 8.26
CA GLN A 349 3.33 -6.15 9.56
C GLN A 349 2.47 -6.84 10.61
N ALA A 350 1.18 -6.45 10.69
CA ALA A 350 0.21 -6.98 11.64
C ALA A 350 -0.09 -8.47 11.41
N ILE A 351 -0.35 -8.87 10.16
CA ILE A 351 -0.62 -10.26 9.80
C ILE A 351 0.62 -11.13 9.97
N PHE A 352 1.82 -10.62 9.63
CA PHE A 352 3.07 -11.34 9.93
C PHE A 352 3.19 -11.65 11.43
N THR A 353 2.95 -10.67 12.29
CA THR A 353 2.95 -10.85 13.74
C THR A 353 1.99 -11.96 14.17
N MET A 354 0.72 -11.89 13.74
CA MET A 354 -0.27 -12.88 14.15
C MET A 354 0.02 -14.29 13.64
N GLU A 355 0.46 -14.42 12.40
CA GLU A 355 0.79 -15.71 11.82
C GLU A 355 2.02 -16.35 12.51
N MET A 356 3.00 -15.55 12.94
CA MET A 356 4.14 -16.06 13.75
C MET A 356 3.71 -16.47 15.16
N ILE A 357 2.70 -15.81 15.75
CA ILE A 357 2.09 -16.25 17.01
C ILE A 357 1.47 -17.64 16.84
N VAL A 358 0.70 -17.86 15.78
CA VAL A 358 0.05 -19.15 15.48
C VAL A 358 1.08 -20.26 15.25
N GLU A 359 2.15 -19.96 14.51
CA GLU A 359 3.27 -20.88 14.31
C GLU A 359 3.97 -21.24 15.65
N GLU A 360 4.12 -20.28 16.55
CA GLU A 360 4.75 -20.51 17.84
C GLU A 360 3.86 -21.35 18.77
N ILE A 361 2.53 -21.14 18.75
CA ILE A 361 1.56 -22.00 19.44
C ILE A 361 1.70 -23.45 18.93
N ALA A 362 1.69 -23.65 17.62
CA ALA A 362 1.83 -24.96 17.02
C ALA A 362 3.12 -25.66 17.46
N ARG A 363 4.25 -24.94 17.43
CA ARG A 363 5.56 -25.45 17.85
C ARG A 363 5.60 -25.84 19.32
N GLN A 364 5.13 -24.95 20.22
CA GLN A 364 5.22 -25.16 21.66
C GLN A 364 4.26 -26.23 22.20
N LEU A 365 3.13 -26.41 21.52
CA LEU A 365 2.14 -27.44 21.87
C LEU A 365 2.35 -28.75 21.07
N ASN A 366 3.34 -28.79 20.16
CA ASN A 366 3.58 -29.89 19.25
C ASN A 366 2.32 -30.26 18.41
N LEU A 367 1.59 -29.26 17.94
CA LEU A 367 0.41 -29.37 17.10
C LEU A 367 0.78 -29.06 15.63
N ALA A 368 -0.02 -29.58 14.71
CA ALA A 368 0.15 -29.21 13.30
C ALA A 368 -0.33 -27.75 13.08
N PRO A 369 0.43 -26.90 12.33
CA PRO A 369 0.09 -25.48 12.14
C PRO A 369 -1.29 -25.23 11.56
N HIS A 370 -1.77 -26.10 10.65
CA HIS A 370 -3.11 -25.99 10.07
C HIS A 370 -4.22 -26.30 11.11
N THR A 371 -3.96 -27.18 12.09
CA THR A 371 -4.92 -27.50 13.16
C THR A 371 -5.11 -26.28 14.08
N VAL A 372 -4.04 -25.62 14.49
CA VAL A 372 -4.12 -24.40 15.31
C VAL A 372 -4.89 -23.30 14.60
N ARG A 373 -4.67 -23.13 13.29
CA ARG A 373 -5.46 -22.17 12.48
C ARG A 373 -6.95 -22.56 12.48
N ALA A 374 -7.24 -23.80 12.12
CA ALA A 374 -8.62 -24.28 11.96
C ALA A 374 -9.51 -24.04 13.20
N VAL A 375 -8.97 -24.29 14.41
CA VAL A 375 -9.74 -24.13 15.65
C VAL A 375 -9.97 -22.67 16.06
N ASN A 376 -9.24 -21.72 15.45
CA ASN A 376 -9.29 -20.31 15.78
C ASN A 376 -9.91 -19.42 14.69
N LEU A 377 -10.12 -19.92 13.46
CA LEU A 377 -10.70 -19.13 12.37
C LEU A 377 -11.97 -18.41 12.79
N ILE A 378 -12.01 -17.10 12.56
CA ILE A 378 -13.24 -16.31 12.75
C ILE A 378 -14.24 -16.59 11.64
N ASP A 379 -15.54 -16.54 11.95
CA ASP A 379 -16.63 -16.87 11.03
C ASP A 379 -17.74 -15.81 11.05
N VAL A 380 -18.69 -15.96 10.15
CA VAL A 380 -19.90 -15.12 10.11
C VAL A 380 -20.63 -15.14 11.47
N GLY A 381 -21.11 -13.96 11.87
CA GLY A 381 -21.77 -13.75 13.15
C GLY A 381 -20.84 -13.54 14.34
N GLN A 382 -19.56 -13.88 14.22
CA GLN A 382 -18.56 -13.57 15.25
C GLN A 382 -18.07 -12.13 15.15
N THR A 383 -17.34 -11.69 16.17
CA THR A 383 -16.87 -10.30 16.27
C THR A 383 -15.35 -10.19 16.22
N THR A 384 -14.82 -9.14 15.56
CA THR A 384 -13.42 -8.77 15.55
C THR A 384 -12.96 -8.20 16.90
N ALA A 385 -11.68 -7.84 17.04
CA ALA A 385 -11.14 -7.18 18.23
C ALA A 385 -11.86 -5.84 18.55
N THR A 386 -12.39 -5.16 17.53
CA THR A 386 -13.17 -3.91 17.70
C THR A 386 -14.65 -4.15 17.97
N GLU A 387 -15.06 -5.39 18.20
CA GLU A 387 -16.47 -5.81 18.38
C GLU A 387 -17.31 -5.64 17.10
N GLN A 388 -16.70 -5.46 15.93
CA GLN A 388 -17.41 -5.50 14.65
C GLN A 388 -17.99 -6.89 14.40
N VAL A 389 -19.30 -6.98 14.22
CA VAL A 389 -19.96 -8.23 13.84
C VAL A 389 -19.75 -8.49 12.36
N LEU A 390 -19.21 -9.66 12.02
CA LEU A 390 -19.02 -10.08 10.62
C LEU A 390 -20.37 -10.54 10.04
N ARG A 391 -20.97 -9.70 9.16
CA ARG A 391 -22.33 -9.91 8.65
C ARG A 391 -22.36 -10.45 7.22
N TYR A 392 -21.47 -9.96 6.35
CA TYR A 392 -21.53 -10.19 4.91
C TYR A 392 -20.25 -10.78 4.36
N SER A 393 -20.40 -11.70 3.38
CA SER A 393 -19.30 -12.16 2.52
C SER A 393 -18.06 -12.62 3.31
N VAL A 394 -18.27 -13.47 4.33
CA VAL A 394 -17.19 -14.04 5.16
C VAL A 394 -16.79 -15.39 4.57
N SER A 395 -15.60 -15.48 3.95
CA SER A 395 -15.12 -16.69 3.27
C SER A 395 -13.82 -17.24 3.85
N ASN A 396 -13.54 -16.91 5.12
CA ASN A 396 -12.29 -17.26 5.79
C ASN A 396 -12.02 -18.79 5.76
N LYS A 397 -13.01 -19.58 6.21
CA LYS A 397 -12.90 -21.05 6.22
C LYS A 397 -12.84 -21.67 4.82
N GLN A 398 -13.56 -21.06 3.86
CA GLN A 398 -13.58 -21.55 2.47
C GLN A 398 -12.22 -21.34 1.81
N THR A 399 -11.60 -20.15 1.96
CA THR A 399 -10.27 -19.87 1.40
C THR A 399 -9.21 -20.78 2.02
N PHE A 400 -9.27 -20.99 3.34
CA PHE A 400 -8.39 -21.88 4.08
C PHE A 400 -8.48 -23.32 3.59
N ASN A 401 -9.67 -23.90 3.52
CA ASN A 401 -9.87 -25.29 3.11
C ASN A 401 -9.46 -25.50 1.65
N ASP A 402 -9.83 -24.60 0.75
CA ASP A 402 -9.51 -24.66 -0.66
C ASP A 402 -7.98 -24.69 -0.90
N VAL A 403 -7.24 -23.82 -0.23
CA VAL A 403 -5.77 -23.78 -0.43
C VAL A 403 -5.08 -25.01 0.15
N LEU A 404 -5.56 -25.55 1.28
CA LEU A 404 -5.03 -26.81 1.85
C LEU A 404 -5.23 -28.00 0.92
N GLU A 405 -6.41 -28.12 0.33
CA GLU A 405 -6.74 -29.20 -0.62
C GLU A 405 -5.90 -29.10 -1.90
N ARG A 406 -5.93 -27.94 -2.60
CA ARG A 406 -5.22 -27.73 -3.86
C ARG A 406 -3.71 -27.90 -3.73
N SER A 407 -3.12 -27.42 -2.64
CA SER A 407 -1.69 -27.57 -2.39
C SER A 407 -1.29 -28.98 -1.95
N GLY A 408 -2.22 -29.78 -1.45
CA GLY A 408 -1.93 -31.06 -0.79
C GLY A 408 -1.10 -30.89 0.49
N TYR A 409 -1.33 -29.77 1.22
CA TYR A 409 -0.52 -29.30 2.34
C TYR A 409 -0.18 -30.40 3.35
N GLN A 410 -1.18 -31.10 3.89
CA GLN A 410 -0.98 -32.10 4.96
C GLN A 410 -0.06 -33.23 4.51
N ARG A 411 -0.27 -33.77 3.32
CA ARG A 411 0.54 -34.85 2.75
C ARG A 411 1.97 -34.38 2.51
N LYS A 412 2.15 -33.22 1.87
CA LYS A 412 3.48 -32.67 1.58
C LYS A 412 4.22 -32.26 2.84
N TYR A 413 3.54 -31.75 3.87
CA TYR A 413 4.13 -31.42 5.16
C TYR A 413 4.83 -32.64 5.80
N ALA A 414 4.16 -33.80 5.80
CA ALA A 414 4.73 -35.05 6.29
C ALA A 414 5.91 -35.54 5.42
N GLN A 415 5.72 -35.53 4.09
CA GLN A 415 6.75 -35.95 3.13
C GLN A 415 8.01 -35.10 3.20
N PHE A 416 7.88 -33.76 3.30
CA PHE A 416 9.03 -32.86 3.39
C PHE A 416 9.76 -32.96 4.73
N LYS A 417 9.02 -33.23 5.81
CA LYS A 417 9.64 -33.49 7.13
C LYS A 417 10.50 -34.74 7.10
N GLU A 418 10.01 -35.82 6.49
CA GLU A 418 10.74 -37.08 6.27
C GLU A 418 11.96 -36.88 5.36
N HIS A 419 11.78 -36.18 4.24
CA HIS A 419 12.86 -35.85 3.29
C HIS A 419 13.98 -35.05 3.95
N ASN A 420 13.67 -34.06 4.76
CA ASN A 420 14.66 -33.18 5.39
C ASN A 420 15.48 -33.86 6.51
N ALA A 421 14.90 -34.83 7.20
CA ALA A 421 15.52 -35.42 8.38
C ALA A 421 16.95 -35.96 8.13
N PRO A 422 17.23 -36.78 7.11
CA PRO A 422 18.58 -37.28 6.83
C PRO A 422 19.54 -36.17 6.37
N ILE A 423 19.05 -35.15 5.66
CA ILE A 423 19.87 -34.02 5.20
C ILE A 423 20.32 -33.19 6.41
N LEU A 424 19.38 -32.79 7.27
CA LEU A 424 19.68 -32.05 8.50
C LEU A 424 20.61 -32.83 9.43
N GLN A 425 20.46 -34.15 9.51
CA GLN A 425 21.39 -34.97 10.32
C GLN A 425 22.81 -34.94 9.74
N ARG A 426 23.00 -35.15 8.43
CA ARG A 426 24.31 -35.04 7.79
C ARG A 426 24.96 -33.69 8.00
N LEU A 427 24.20 -32.61 7.88
CA LEU A 427 24.70 -31.26 8.14
C LEU A 427 25.19 -31.07 9.59
N ARG A 428 24.48 -31.63 10.59
CA ARG A 428 24.89 -31.61 12.00
C ARG A 428 26.18 -32.37 12.21
N ASP A 429 26.36 -33.49 11.55
CA ASP A 429 27.57 -34.32 11.60
C ASP A 429 28.76 -33.67 10.86
N GLY A 430 28.59 -32.47 10.30
CA GLY A 430 29.61 -31.77 9.52
C GLY A 430 29.87 -32.38 8.15
N LYS A 431 28.97 -33.25 7.69
CA LYS A 431 29.04 -33.88 6.39
C LYS A 431 28.18 -33.07 5.40
N PHE A 432 28.79 -32.07 4.76
CA PHE A 432 28.10 -31.28 3.72
C PHE A 432 27.85 -32.11 2.47
N PRO A 433 26.66 -32.01 1.84
CA PRO A 433 26.39 -32.68 0.58
C PRO A 433 27.32 -32.12 -0.50
N LYS A 434 27.88 -33.01 -1.30
CA LYS A 434 28.50 -32.60 -2.57
C LYS A 434 27.35 -32.27 -3.51
N SER A 435 27.15 -31.00 -3.83
CA SER A 435 26.07 -30.41 -4.63
C SER A 435 25.31 -31.42 -5.54
N ARG A 436 24.30 -32.08 -5.01
CA ARG A 436 23.37 -32.90 -5.76
C ARG A 436 22.04 -32.18 -5.81
N PRO A 437 21.35 -32.17 -6.97
CA PRO A 437 20.02 -31.52 -7.07
C PRO A 437 18.99 -32.03 -6.05
N ASP A 438 19.17 -33.26 -5.53
CA ASP A 438 18.24 -33.93 -4.62
C ASP A 438 18.49 -33.61 -3.12
N ASP A 439 19.61 -32.95 -2.80
CA ASP A 439 19.99 -32.66 -1.40
C ASP A 439 19.48 -31.29 -0.90
N VAL A 440 18.47 -30.69 -1.52
CA VAL A 440 17.84 -29.45 -1.05
C VAL A 440 16.87 -29.70 0.11
N LEU A 441 16.85 -28.81 1.09
CA LEU A 441 15.83 -28.81 2.15
C LEU A 441 14.51 -28.27 1.59
N LYS A 442 13.40 -28.98 1.85
CA LYS A 442 12.07 -28.64 1.34
C LYS A 442 11.15 -28.15 2.45
N GLY A 443 10.50 -27.03 2.23
CA GLY A 443 9.54 -26.45 3.16
C GLY A 443 8.16 -26.26 2.53
N ILE A 444 7.13 -26.35 3.36
CA ILE A 444 5.77 -25.94 3.01
C ILE A 444 5.19 -25.16 4.18
N GLY A 445 4.71 -23.96 3.91
CA GLY A 445 4.17 -23.05 4.92
C GLY A 445 2.81 -22.51 4.52
N LEU A 446 2.05 -22.08 5.51
CA LEU A 446 0.65 -21.67 5.39
C LEU A 446 0.44 -20.33 6.06
N SER A 447 -0.40 -19.48 5.48
CA SER A 447 -0.92 -18.27 6.10
C SER A 447 -2.39 -18.07 5.79
N VAL A 448 -3.12 -17.39 6.68
CA VAL A 448 -4.46 -16.88 6.46
C VAL A 448 -4.48 -15.37 6.72
N PHE A 449 -5.16 -14.63 5.87
CA PHE A 449 -5.09 -13.18 5.94
C PHE A 449 -6.35 -12.52 5.41
N LEU A 450 -6.54 -11.28 5.82
CA LEU A 450 -7.67 -10.44 5.42
C LEU A 450 -7.19 -9.02 5.10
N HIS A 451 -8.03 -8.28 4.42
CA HIS A 451 -7.81 -6.85 4.20
C HIS A 451 -9.14 -6.10 4.23
N GLY A 452 -9.22 -5.06 5.05
CA GLY A 452 -10.38 -4.17 5.10
C GLY A 452 -10.44 -3.28 3.86
N ALA A 453 -11.55 -3.32 3.12
CA ALA A 453 -11.74 -2.48 1.93
C ALA A 453 -12.23 -1.08 2.32
N GLY A 454 -11.55 -0.05 1.81
CA GLY A 454 -11.85 1.35 2.11
C GLY A 454 -11.06 1.92 3.30
N PHE A 455 -11.36 3.16 3.65
CA PHE A 455 -10.78 3.82 4.82
C PHE A 455 -11.39 3.31 6.12
N THR A 456 -10.60 3.37 7.19
CA THR A 456 -10.98 2.92 8.53
C THR A 456 -12.10 3.78 9.10
N GLY A 457 -13.08 3.13 9.69
CA GLY A 457 -14.17 3.76 10.44
C GLY A 457 -14.92 4.82 9.64
N GLY A 458 -14.97 6.04 10.15
CA GLY A 458 -15.62 7.18 9.50
C GLY A 458 -14.84 7.85 8.36
N GLY A 459 -13.69 7.28 7.93
CA GLY A 459 -12.79 7.92 6.97
C GLY A 459 -13.45 8.25 5.62
N GLU A 460 -14.22 7.34 5.05
CA GLU A 460 -14.92 7.60 3.78
C GLU A 460 -15.97 8.73 3.90
N ASN A 461 -16.65 8.85 5.04
CA ASN A 461 -17.59 9.96 5.30
C ASN A 461 -16.88 11.31 5.44
N ARG A 462 -15.61 11.32 5.90
CA ARG A 462 -14.79 12.55 5.96
C ARG A 462 -14.29 12.95 4.58
N ILE A 463 -13.94 11.97 3.74
CA ILE A 463 -13.46 12.19 2.36
C ILE A 463 -14.59 12.72 1.48
N LYS A 464 -15.83 12.23 1.64
CA LYS A 464 -17.00 12.61 0.84
C LYS A 464 -16.72 12.52 -0.66
N GLY A 465 -16.13 11.40 -1.08
CA GLY A 465 -15.73 11.20 -2.47
C GLY A 465 -16.90 11.36 -3.44
N LYS A 466 -16.70 12.17 -4.49
CA LYS A 466 -17.71 12.49 -5.52
C LYS A 466 -17.26 12.04 -6.88
N ILE A 467 -18.20 11.67 -7.72
CA ILE A 467 -17.99 11.51 -9.16
C ILE A 467 -19.07 12.24 -9.94
N ARG A 468 -18.76 12.55 -11.17
CA ARG A 468 -19.68 13.12 -12.14
C ARG A 468 -19.66 12.31 -13.42
N ILE A 469 -20.82 12.09 -14.02
CA ILE A 469 -20.96 11.51 -15.37
C ILE A 469 -21.79 12.47 -16.20
N GLU A 470 -21.31 12.79 -17.39
CA GLU A 470 -21.99 13.66 -18.37
C GLU A 470 -22.20 12.90 -19.69
N ILE A 471 -23.29 13.16 -20.37
CA ILE A 471 -23.51 12.66 -21.72
C ILE A 471 -22.98 13.72 -22.71
N ASP A 472 -21.96 13.34 -23.49
CA ASP A 472 -21.37 14.25 -24.49
C ASP A 472 -22.27 14.46 -25.72
N GLU A 473 -21.82 15.31 -26.66
CA GLU A 473 -22.54 15.64 -27.88
C GLU A 473 -22.78 14.44 -28.82
N ASP A 474 -21.95 13.41 -28.71
CA ASP A 474 -22.08 12.17 -29.47
C ASP A 474 -22.92 11.09 -28.76
N GLY A 475 -23.38 11.38 -27.53
CA GLY A 475 -24.17 10.47 -26.71
C GLY A 475 -23.34 9.48 -25.91
N HIS A 476 -22.02 9.72 -25.74
CA HIS A 476 -21.16 8.91 -24.90
C HIS A 476 -21.23 9.36 -23.44
N PRO A 477 -21.38 8.45 -22.48
CA PRO A 477 -21.22 8.78 -21.08
C PRO A 477 -19.73 8.98 -20.75
N VAL A 478 -19.37 10.15 -20.23
CA VAL A 478 -18.03 10.55 -19.84
C VAL A 478 -17.94 10.56 -18.32
N ILE A 479 -17.04 9.76 -17.73
CA ILE A 479 -16.81 9.68 -16.29
C ILE A 479 -15.74 10.70 -15.89
N TYR A 480 -16.08 11.60 -14.96
CA TYR A 480 -15.18 12.57 -14.33
C TYR A 480 -14.84 12.11 -12.92
N SER A 481 -13.61 11.69 -12.71
CA SER A 481 -13.13 11.16 -11.44
C SER A 481 -11.66 11.53 -11.21
N ALA A 482 -11.32 11.91 -9.96
CA ALA A 482 -9.94 12.18 -9.56
C ALA A 482 -9.13 10.91 -9.27
N GLN A 483 -9.70 9.72 -9.49
CA GLN A 483 -8.98 8.47 -9.31
C GLN A 483 -7.91 8.29 -10.39
N THR A 484 -6.70 7.92 -9.97
CA THR A 484 -5.51 7.86 -10.82
C THR A 484 -5.22 6.45 -11.32
N GLU A 485 -4.78 6.31 -12.57
CA GLU A 485 -4.25 5.06 -13.13
C GLU A 485 -2.73 5.03 -12.94
N MET A 486 -2.21 4.00 -12.25
CA MET A 486 -0.79 3.79 -12.01
C MET A 486 -0.30 2.40 -12.43
N GLY A 487 -1.15 1.67 -13.18
CA GLY A 487 -0.90 0.32 -13.65
C GLY A 487 -1.89 -0.74 -13.16
N GLN A 488 -2.77 -0.39 -12.20
CA GLN A 488 -3.71 -1.33 -11.57
C GLN A 488 -4.94 -1.66 -12.44
N GLY A 489 -5.22 -0.89 -13.51
CA GLY A 489 -6.31 -1.17 -14.44
C GLY A 489 -7.66 -0.58 -14.06
N GLN A 490 -7.70 0.43 -13.22
CA GLN A 490 -8.96 1.04 -12.79
C GLN A 490 -9.74 1.70 -13.94
N GLN A 491 -9.06 2.30 -14.92
CA GLN A 491 -9.73 2.88 -16.08
C GLN A 491 -10.56 1.84 -16.84
N THR A 492 -10.02 0.63 -16.96
CA THR A 492 -10.73 -0.51 -17.55
C THR A 492 -11.93 -0.92 -16.70
N ALA A 493 -11.73 -1.00 -15.37
CA ALA A 493 -12.79 -1.38 -14.45
C ALA A 493 -13.95 -0.37 -14.45
N PHE A 494 -13.67 0.94 -14.46
CA PHE A 494 -14.71 1.99 -14.47
C PHE A 494 -15.53 1.97 -15.76
N ARG A 495 -14.86 1.88 -16.92
CA ARG A 495 -15.56 1.74 -18.20
C ARG A 495 -16.43 0.49 -18.22
N LYS A 496 -15.90 -0.63 -17.71
CA LYS A 496 -16.65 -1.88 -17.67
C LYS A 496 -17.86 -1.80 -16.73
N ILE A 497 -17.72 -1.23 -15.54
CA ILE A 497 -18.85 -1.07 -14.59
C ILE A 497 -19.99 -0.28 -15.24
N LEU A 498 -19.71 0.88 -15.84
CA LEU A 498 -20.73 1.69 -16.45
C LEU A 498 -21.32 1.02 -17.70
N ALA A 499 -20.49 0.44 -18.55
CA ALA A 499 -20.91 -0.27 -19.75
C ALA A 499 -21.82 -1.46 -19.44
N ASP A 500 -21.48 -2.23 -18.38
CA ASP A 500 -22.29 -3.39 -17.95
C ASP A 500 -23.65 -2.93 -17.37
N VAL A 501 -23.72 -1.80 -16.64
CA VAL A 501 -24.99 -1.23 -16.16
C VAL A 501 -25.84 -0.75 -17.32
N LEU A 502 -25.24 -0.03 -18.28
CA LEU A 502 -25.92 0.53 -19.44
C LEU A 502 -26.12 -0.50 -20.56
N ASN A 503 -25.56 -1.69 -20.43
CA ASN A 503 -25.56 -2.73 -21.46
C ASN A 503 -25.16 -2.21 -22.86
N ILE A 504 -24.02 -1.48 -22.89
CA ILE A 504 -23.42 -0.89 -24.09
C ILE A 504 -21.97 -1.37 -24.23
N ASP A 505 -21.35 -1.13 -25.39
CA ASP A 505 -19.93 -1.45 -25.56
C ASP A 505 -19.06 -0.53 -24.70
N ARG A 506 -18.03 -1.11 -24.08
CA ARG A 506 -17.11 -0.40 -23.20
C ARG A 506 -16.39 0.77 -23.88
N GLU A 507 -16.17 0.68 -25.17
CA GLU A 507 -15.56 1.71 -26.00
C GLU A 507 -16.42 2.98 -26.09
N GLN A 508 -17.72 2.89 -25.87
CA GLN A 508 -18.65 4.02 -25.82
C GLN A 508 -18.59 4.79 -24.49
N VAL A 509 -17.96 4.22 -23.45
CA VAL A 509 -17.76 4.89 -22.17
C VAL A 509 -16.41 5.59 -22.17
N LEU A 510 -16.39 6.90 -21.93
CA LEU A 510 -15.19 7.71 -21.91
C LEU A 510 -14.78 8.08 -20.47
N LEU A 511 -13.51 8.46 -20.30
CA LEU A 511 -12.96 8.96 -19.04
C LEU A 511 -12.33 10.33 -19.30
N ALA A 512 -12.70 11.30 -18.50
CA ALA A 512 -12.05 12.60 -18.48
C ALA A 512 -10.60 12.47 -17.93
N PRO A 513 -9.64 13.26 -18.44
CA PRO A 513 -8.30 13.33 -17.89
C PRO A 513 -8.34 13.81 -16.43
N VAL A 514 -7.44 13.27 -15.59
CA VAL A 514 -7.35 13.67 -14.20
C VAL A 514 -6.69 15.06 -14.10
N ASN A 515 -7.55 16.05 -13.92
CA ASN A 515 -7.22 17.47 -13.74
C ASN A 515 -8.15 18.04 -12.67
N THR A 516 -7.62 18.60 -11.59
CA THR A 516 -8.39 19.08 -10.44
C THR A 516 -9.29 20.28 -10.72
N ASP A 517 -9.15 20.94 -11.88
CA ASP A 517 -10.09 21.97 -12.34
C ASP A 517 -11.27 21.34 -13.10
N LEU A 518 -11.12 20.11 -13.59
CA LEU A 518 -12.10 19.42 -14.43
C LEU A 518 -12.90 18.37 -13.65
N VAL A 519 -12.23 17.58 -12.81
CA VAL A 519 -12.84 16.44 -12.12
C VAL A 519 -13.15 16.75 -10.66
N PRO A 520 -14.28 16.27 -10.10
CA PRO A 520 -14.56 16.42 -8.68
C PRO A 520 -13.60 15.59 -7.82
N ASN A 521 -13.45 15.96 -6.55
CA ASN A 521 -12.67 15.18 -5.59
C ASN A 521 -13.35 13.82 -5.31
N SER A 522 -12.84 12.77 -5.90
CA SER A 522 -13.33 11.39 -5.72
C SER A 522 -12.66 10.67 -4.53
N GLY A 523 -11.84 11.38 -3.76
CA GLY A 523 -10.93 10.82 -2.79
C GLY A 523 -9.67 10.23 -3.45
N PRO A 524 -8.68 9.79 -2.64
CA PRO A 524 -7.40 9.26 -3.14
C PRO A 524 -7.54 7.83 -3.71
N THR A 525 -6.58 7.44 -4.56
CA THR A 525 -6.48 6.07 -5.12
C THR A 525 -5.62 5.20 -4.22
N VAL A 526 -6.17 4.78 -3.09
CA VAL A 526 -5.50 4.07 -1.99
C VAL A 526 -6.47 3.12 -1.29
N ALA A 527 -6.04 2.40 -0.25
CA ALA A 527 -6.86 1.64 0.70
C ALA A 527 -7.80 0.60 0.03
N SER A 528 -7.47 0.14 -1.16
CA SER A 528 -8.29 -0.81 -1.94
C SER A 528 -9.76 -0.39 -2.08
N ARG A 529 -10.03 0.95 -2.09
CA ARG A 529 -11.37 1.53 -2.08
C ARG A 529 -11.97 1.76 -3.46
N THR A 530 -11.11 1.99 -4.47
CA THR A 530 -11.51 2.54 -5.76
C THR A 530 -12.64 1.75 -6.43
N THR A 531 -12.51 0.43 -6.57
CA THR A 531 -13.55 -0.40 -7.21
C THR A 531 -14.82 -0.46 -6.36
N MET A 532 -14.69 -0.67 -5.05
CA MET A 532 -15.86 -0.83 -4.18
C MET A 532 -16.61 0.50 -3.96
N VAL A 533 -15.89 1.58 -3.62
CA VAL A 533 -16.49 2.86 -3.26
C VAL A 533 -16.85 3.67 -4.49
N VAL A 534 -15.86 3.97 -5.36
CA VAL A 534 -16.10 4.82 -6.53
C VAL A 534 -16.84 4.06 -7.62
N GLY A 535 -16.55 2.76 -7.78
CA GLY A 535 -17.31 1.91 -8.70
C GLY A 535 -18.79 1.79 -8.36
N SER A 536 -19.17 1.81 -7.06
CA SER A 536 -20.59 1.84 -6.65
C SER A 536 -21.27 3.13 -7.08
N LEU A 537 -20.60 4.28 -6.98
CA LEU A 537 -21.14 5.55 -7.47
C LEU A 537 -21.38 5.53 -8.98
N ILE A 538 -20.44 4.91 -9.73
CA ILE A 538 -20.56 4.75 -11.19
C ILE A 538 -21.79 3.89 -11.53
N ALA A 539 -21.94 2.75 -10.85
CA ALA A 539 -23.08 1.85 -11.07
C ALA A 539 -24.41 2.54 -10.76
N ASP A 540 -24.49 3.24 -9.63
CA ASP A 540 -25.68 3.98 -9.21
C ASP A 540 -26.06 5.10 -10.20
N ILE A 541 -25.07 5.86 -10.68
CA ILE A 541 -25.32 6.90 -11.69
C ILE A 541 -25.77 6.26 -13.02
N GLY A 542 -25.20 5.10 -13.39
CA GLY A 542 -25.64 4.34 -14.55
C GLY A 542 -27.15 4.02 -14.52
N GLN A 543 -27.67 3.61 -13.36
CA GLN A 543 -29.13 3.41 -13.17
C GLN A 543 -29.91 4.74 -13.28
N GLN A 544 -29.39 5.82 -12.69
CA GLN A 544 -30.03 7.14 -12.80
C GLN A 544 -30.09 7.65 -14.24
N ILE A 545 -29.07 7.36 -15.06
CA ILE A 545 -29.08 7.69 -16.50
C ILE A 545 -30.22 6.96 -17.20
N ILE A 546 -30.36 5.64 -16.96
CA ILE A 546 -31.44 4.84 -17.54
C ILE A 546 -32.80 5.41 -17.15
N GLU A 547 -33.04 5.64 -15.87
CA GLU A 547 -34.30 6.19 -15.35
C GLU A 547 -34.61 7.57 -15.96
N ARG A 548 -33.60 8.44 -16.01
CA ARG A 548 -33.77 9.80 -16.58
C ARG A 548 -34.11 9.75 -18.03
N LEU A 549 -33.40 8.97 -18.86
CA LEU A 549 -33.67 8.84 -20.29
C LEU A 549 -35.02 8.18 -20.55
N SER A 550 -35.44 7.17 -19.77
CA SER A 550 -36.77 6.57 -19.86
C SER A 550 -37.88 7.59 -19.59
N ASN A 551 -37.68 8.43 -18.56
CA ASN A 551 -38.64 9.48 -18.20
C ASN A 551 -38.74 10.60 -19.28
N GLU A 552 -37.61 10.96 -19.89
CA GLU A 552 -37.64 11.94 -21.01
C GLU A 552 -38.34 11.39 -22.25
N LEU A 553 -38.13 10.10 -22.58
CA LEU A 553 -38.84 9.42 -23.63
C LEU A 553 -40.35 9.31 -23.35
N GLN A 554 -40.72 8.99 -22.10
CA GLN A 554 -42.13 8.92 -21.70
C GLN A 554 -42.83 10.27 -21.86
N LYS A 555 -42.17 11.39 -21.52
CA LYS A 555 -42.73 12.73 -21.75
C LYS A 555 -42.90 13.05 -23.23
N GLU A 556 -41.99 12.60 -24.08
CA GLU A 556 -42.00 12.88 -25.51
C GLU A 556 -43.04 12.06 -26.27
N TYR A 557 -43.15 10.77 -25.93
CA TYR A 557 -44.00 9.83 -26.65
C TYR A 557 -45.36 9.58 -25.99
N ASP A 558 -45.56 10.09 -24.77
CA ASP A 558 -46.74 9.87 -23.91
C ASP A 558 -47.02 8.37 -23.62
N ILE A 559 -45.96 7.56 -23.60
CA ILE A 559 -45.99 6.11 -23.28
C ILE A 559 -44.80 5.74 -22.42
N PRO A 560 -44.94 4.74 -21.52
CA PRO A 560 -43.80 4.27 -20.73
C PRO A 560 -42.77 3.55 -21.60
N PHE A 561 -41.48 3.73 -21.23
CA PHE A 561 -40.34 3.02 -21.82
C PHE A 561 -39.65 2.13 -20.79
N GLU A 562 -39.44 0.88 -21.15
CA GLU A 562 -38.63 -0.09 -20.42
C GLU A 562 -37.24 -0.16 -21.06
N TYR A 563 -36.19 -0.15 -20.23
CA TYR A 563 -34.80 -0.32 -20.68
C TYR A 563 -34.33 -1.76 -20.49
N ARG A 564 -33.86 -2.41 -21.54
CA ARG A 564 -33.26 -3.73 -21.49
C ARG A 564 -32.30 -3.94 -22.67
N THR A 565 -31.21 -4.67 -22.43
CA THR A 565 -30.20 -5.05 -23.45
C THR A 565 -29.72 -3.89 -24.33
N GLY A 566 -29.53 -2.68 -23.75
CA GLY A 566 -29.01 -1.50 -24.45
C GLY A 566 -30.05 -0.73 -25.26
N TYR A 567 -31.35 -1.06 -25.12
CA TYR A 567 -32.46 -0.43 -25.86
C TYR A 567 -33.59 -0.02 -24.93
N PHE A 568 -34.27 1.07 -25.32
CA PHE A 568 -35.53 1.54 -24.75
C PHE A 568 -36.69 1.02 -25.59
N TYR A 569 -37.61 0.33 -24.95
CA TYR A 569 -38.82 -0.26 -25.57
C TYR A 569 -40.08 0.47 -25.08
N GLY A 570 -40.86 1.06 -25.99
CA GLY A 570 -42.13 1.72 -25.67
C GLY A 570 -43.09 1.62 -26.81
N GLY A 571 -44.25 0.93 -26.63
CA GLY A 571 -45.19 0.65 -27.69
C GLY A 571 -44.54 -0.04 -28.90
N GLN A 572 -44.57 0.60 -30.07
CA GLN A 572 -43.86 0.10 -31.26
C GLN A 572 -42.44 0.66 -31.44
N HIS A 573 -41.97 1.49 -30.50
CA HIS A 573 -40.66 2.12 -30.57
C HIS A 573 -39.59 1.23 -29.93
N ILE A 574 -38.46 1.06 -30.63
CA ILE A 574 -37.24 0.42 -30.15
C ILE A 574 -36.08 1.38 -30.45
N LEU A 575 -35.53 1.99 -29.42
CA LEU A 575 -34.51 3.03 -29.53
C LEU A 575 -33.22 2.58 -28.81
N SER A 576 -32.09 2.59 -29.52
CA SER A 576 -30.80 2.26 -28.89
C SER A 576 -30.38 3.31 -27.86
N PHE A 577 -29.62 2.90 -26.84
CA PHE A 577 -29.05 3.82 -25.84
C PHE A 577 -28.37 5.02 -26.53
N SER A 578 -27.42 4.77 -27.44
CA SER A 578 -26.65 5.83 -28.11
C SER A 578 -27.52 6.85 -28.83
N LYS A 579 -28.58 6.39 -29.50
CA LYS A 579 -29.52 7.29 -30.19
C LYS A 579 -30.27 8.20 -29.21
N VAL A 580 -30.72 7.62 -28.08
CA VAL A 580 -31.45 8.38 -27.05
C VAL A 580 -30.47 9.28 -26.28
N ALA A 581 -29.33 8.79 -25.89
CA ALA A 581 -28.31 9.56 -25.18
C ALA A 581 -27.85 10.77 -26.02
N LYS A 582 -27.58 10.59 -27.31
CA LYS A 582 -27.20 11.68 -28.21
C LYS A 582 -28.30 12.76 -28.29
N LYS A 583 -29.56 12.36 -28.27
CA LYS A 583 -30.69 13.29 -28.25
C LYS A 583 -30.78 14.15 -27.01
N PHE A 584 -30.38 13.57 -25.87
CA PHE A 584 -30.38 14.23 -24.58
C PHE A 584 -28.94 14.56 -24.11
N ALA A 585 -28.04 14.92 -25.04
CA ALA A 585 -26.70 15.37 -24.76
C ALA A 585 -26.67 16.54 -23.75
N GLY A 586 -25.61 16.65 -22.96
CA GLY A 586 -25.48 17.68 -21.93
C GLY A 586 -26.11 17.30 -20.58
N LEU A 587 -26.77 16.14 -20.45
CA LEU A 587 -27.25 15.67 -19.15
C LEU A 587 -26.07 15.38 -18.25
N ARG A 588 -26.15 15.88 -17.02
CA ARG A 588 -25.13 15.79 -15.99
C ARG A 588 -25.68 15.12 -14.74
N PHE A 589 -24.94 14.16 -14.22
CA PHE A 589 -25.23 13.41 -12.99
C PHE A 589 -24.05 13.51 -12.06
N GLU A 590 -24.28 13.78 -10.78
CA GLU A 590 -23.24 13.84 -9.75
C GLU A 590 -23.71 13.09 -8.51
N LYS A 591 -22.83 12.32 -7.89
CA LYS A 591 -23.14 11.57 -6.68
C LYS A 591 -21.97 11.59 -5.70
N GLU A 592 -22.29 11.76 -4.43
CA GLU A 592 -21.36 11.66 -3.30
C GLU A 592 -21.53 10.32 -2.59
N TYR A 593 -20.42 9.70 -2.18
CA TYR A 593 -20.44 8.44 -1.45
C TYR A 593 -20.99 8.64 -0.04
N LYS A 594 -21.81 7.69 0.37
CA LYS A 594 -22.30 7.54 1.73
C LYS A 594 -22.07 6.12 2.19
N HIS A 595 -21.58 5.97 3.41
CA HIS A 595 -21.44 4.64 4.02
C HIS A 595 -22.77 3.88 4.05
N PRO A 596 -22.72 2.54 3.94
CA PRO A 596 -23.85 1.71 4.32
C PRO A 596 -24.35 2.07 5.73
N PRO A 597 -25.68 2.10 5.98
CA PRO A 597 -26.25 2.67 7.20
C PRO A 597 -25.90 1.90 8.49
N PHE A 598 -25.39 0.67 8.36
CA PHE A 598 -24.99 -0.15 9.51
C PHE A 598 -23.58 0.18 10.02
N ILE A 599 -22.74 0.92 9.28
CA ILE A 599 -21.37 1.25 9.68
C ILE A 599 -21.39 2.26 10.84
N LYS A 600 -20.96 1.79 12.01
CA LYS A 600 -20.80 2.60 13.21
C LYS A 600 -19.43 2.31 13.83
N PHE A 601 -18.62 3.31 13.98
CA PHE A 601 -17.27 3.20 14.55
C PHE A 601 -16.96 4.41 15.43
N SER A 602 -16.41 4.15 16.62
CA SER A 602 -15.91 5.17 17.54
C SER A 602 -14.38 5.16 17.54
N GLU A 603 -13.76 6.28 17.16
CA GLU A 603 -12.29 6.46 17.25
C GLU A 603 -11.83 6.74 18.69
N GLU A 604 -12.71 7.11 19.59
CA GLU A 604 -12.40 7.38 20.99
C GLU A 604 -12.02 6.08 21.73
N ASN A 605 -12.77 5.03 21.53
CA ASN A 605 -12.56 3.73 22.19
C ASN A 605 -12.20 2.59 21.21
N TRP A 606 -12.04 2.90 19.92
CA TRP A 606 -11.69 1.96 18.86
C TRP A 606 -12.66 0.78 18.73
N LYS A 607 -13.98 1.04 18.92
CA LYS A 607 -15.04 0.03 18.86
C LYS A 607 -16.00 0.25 17.70
N GLY A 608 -16.53 -0.87 17.20
CA GLY A 608 -17.52 -0.92 16.13
C GLY A 608 -16.98 -1.37 14.79
N ASP A 609 -17.67 -0.98 13.71
CA ASP A 609 -17.43 -1.44 12.34
C ASP A 609 -16.20 -0.71 11.74
N ALA A 610 -15.02 -1.29 11.93
CA ALA A 610 -13.75 -0.70 11.45
C ALA A 610 -13.69 -0.57 9.92
N TYR A 611 -14.32 -1.51 9.19
CA TYR A 611 -14.43 -1.52 7.73
C TYR A 611 -15.82 -1.95 7.28
N PRO A 612 -16.30 -1.47 6.13
CA PRO A 612 -17.58 -1.93 5.55
C PRO A 612 -17.60 -3.44 5.31
N VAL A 613 -16.48 -3.98 4.86
CA VAL A 613 -16.30 -5.40 4.57
C VAL A 613 -14.82 -5.76 4.53
N TYR A 614 -14.51 -7.03 4.77
CA TYR A 614 -13.18 -7.61 4.59
C TYR A 614 -13.16 -8.50 3.35
N SER A 615 -12.08 -8.44 2.59
CA SER A 615 -11.68 -9.47 1.64
C SER A 615 -10.84 -10.52 2.37
N TRP A 616 -11.00 -11.79 2.02
CA TRP A 616 -10.41 -12.94 2.73
C TRP A 616 -9.48 -13.71 1.83
N ALA A 617 -8.39 -14.21 2.35
CA ALA A 617 -7.48 -15.05 1.59
C ALA A 617 -6.71 -16.03 2.46
N ALA A 618 -6.18 -17.07 1.81
CA ALA A 618 -5.22 -17.99 2.38
C ALA A 618 -4.15 -18.32 1.34
N ALA A 619 -2.94 -18.64 1.80
CA ALA A 619 -1.83 -18.98 0.92
C ALA A 619 -0.98 -20.10 1.47
N VAL A 620 -0.43 -20.93 0.57
CA VAL A 620 0.58 -21.95 0.86
C VAL A 620 1.80 -21.68 -0.02
N ALA A 621 2.97 -21.58 0.60
CA ALA A 621 4.26 -21.46 -0.09
C ALA A 621 5.05 -22.76 0.03
N GLU A 622 5.61 -23.25 -1.08
CA GLU A 622 6.64 -24.29 -1.08
C GLU A 622 8.00 -23.62 -1.31
N THR A 623 8.98 -24.00 -0.49
CA THR A 623 10.34 -23.45 -0.55
C THR A 623 11.36 -24.56 -0.67
N GLU A 624 12.49 -24.24 -1.29
CA GLU A 624 13.72 -25.01 -1.25
C GLU A 624 14.83 -24.14 -0.64
N VAL A 625 15.62 -24.75 0.23
CA VAL A 625 16.80 -24.10 0.82
C VAL A 625 18.01 -24.94 0.48
N ASP A 626 18.99 -24.33 -0.17
CA ASP A 626 20.28 -24.95 -0.45
C ASP A 626 21.04 -25.16 0.88
N PRO A 627 21.43 -26.41 1.22
CA PRO A 627 22.03 -26.69 2.52
C PRO A 627 23.49 -26.21 2.66
N ILE A 628 24.10 -25.69 1.59
CA ILE A 628 25.47 -25.17 1.56
C ILE A 628 25.46 -23.64 1.66
N THR A 629 24.70 -23.00 0.79
CA THR A 629 24.65 -21.54 0.69
C THR A 629 23.53 -20.91 1.53
N PHE A 630 22.57 -21.71 1.97
CA PHE A 630 21.32 -21.28 2.63
C PHE A 630 20.45 -20.37 1.76
N ASN A 631 20.70 -20.30 0.45
CA ASN A 631 19.84 -19.60 -0.49
C ASN A 631 18.43 -20.18 -0.45
N ILE A 632 17.46 -19.28 -0.42
CA ILE A 632 16.03 -19.59 -0.34
C ILE A 632 15.41 -19.42 -1.72
N LYS A 633 14.71 -20.44 -2.21
CA LYS A 633 13.91 -20.37 -3.43
C LYS A 633 12.46 -20.72 -3.12
N VAL A 634 11.54 -19.83 -3.42
CA VAL A 634 10.10 -20.14 -3.42
C VAL A 634 9.77 -20.80 -4.74
N THR A 635 9.39 -22.07 -4.72
CA THR A 635 9.17 -22.88 -5.92
C THR A 635 7.73 -22.88 -6.39
N ARG A 636 6.78 -22.89 -5.44
CA ARG A 636 5.35 -22.85 -5.71
C ARG A 636 4.63 -21.94 -4.70
N TYR A 637 3.58 -21.29 -5.18
CA TYR A 637 2.72 -20.47 -4.36
C TYR A 637 1.25 -20.70 -4.75
N TYR A 638 0.50 -21.29 -3.82
CA TYR A 638 -0.93 -21.52 -3.95
C TYR A 638 -1.65 -20.44 -3.18
N THR A 639 -2.65 -19.80 -3.75
CA THR A 639 -3.44 -18.83 -3.01
C THR A 639 -4.88 -18.79 -3.47
N THR A 640 -5.78 -18.56 -2.51
CA THR A 640 -7.20 -18.40 -2.75
C THR A 640 -7.63 -17.07 -2.18
N HIS A 641 -8.19 -16.22 -3.02
CA HIS A 641 -8.67 -14.89 -2.68
C HIS A 641 -10.17 -14.80 -2.86
N GLU A 642 -10.87 -14.29 -1.86
CA GLU A 642 -12.28 -13.92 -1.94
C GLU A 642 -12.37 -12.39 -1.98
N ILE A 643 -12.88 -11.84 -3.07
CA ILE A 643 -12.94 -10.42 -3.39
C ILE A 643 -14.34 -9.93 -3.78
N GLY A 644 -15.37 -10.64 -3.32
CA GLY A 644 -16.73 -10.47 -3.81
C GLY A 644 -16.85 -11.02 -5.22
N LYS A 645 -17.27 -10.19 -6.17
CA LYS A 645 -17.28 -10.52 -7.60
C LYS A 645 -16.15 -9.80 -8.33
N ALA A 646 -15.36 -10.52 -9.10
CA ALA A 646 -14.31 -9.92 -9.92
C ALA A 646 -14.91 -9.10 -11.07
N ILE A 647 -14.64 -7.79 -11.13
CA ILE A 647 -15.06 -6.93 -12.24
C ILE A 647 -14.33 -7.31 -13.53
N ASN A 648 -13.04 -7.57 -13.43
CA ASN A 648 -12.20 -8.08 -14.52
C ASN A 648 -11.32 -9.20 -13.96
N TYR A 649 -11.61 -10.43 -14.38
CA TYR A 649 -10.96 -11.63 -13.82
C TYR A 649 -9.46 -11.66 -14.10
N ASP A 650 -9.04 -11.43 -15.34
CA ASP A 650 -7.63 -11.53 -15.76
C ASP A 650 -6.78 -10.43 -15.09
N GLN A 651 -7.29 -9.22 -14.98
CA GLN A 651 -6.61 -8.14 -14.26
C GLN A 651 -6.55 -8.42 -12.75
N SER A 652 -7.56 -9.05 -12.18
CA SER A 652 -7.55 -9.48 -10.77
C SER A 652 -6.47 -10.54 -10.53
N ILE A 653 -6.33 -11.52 -11.41
CA ILE A 653 -5.24 -12.51 -11.36
C ILE A 653 -3.87 -11.81 -11.43
N ALA A 654 -3.68 -10.87 -12.36
CA ALA A 654 -2.43 -10.12 -12.48
C ALA A 654 -2.10 -9.30 -11.21
N GLN A 655 -3.12 -8.70 -10.57
CA GLN A 655 -2.95 -8.00 -9.28
C GLN A 655 -2.54 -8.96 -8.15
N ILE A 656 -3.10 -10.17 -8.12
CA ILE A 656 -2.74 -11.20 -7.15
C ILE A 656 -1.30 -11.66 -7.39
N GLN A 657 -0.91 -11.94 -8.62
CA GLN A 657 0.46 -12.34 -8.97
C GLN A 657 1.49 -11.30 -8.52
N GLY A 658 1.31 -10.04 -8.94
CA GLY A 658 2.24 -8.96 -8.63
C GLY A 658 2.30 -8.64 -7.14
N GLY A 659 1.16 -8.63 -6.43
CA GLY A 659 1.15 -8.38 -4.99
C GLY A 659 1.73 -9.52 -4.16
N SER A 660 1.46 -10.77 -4.53
CA SER A 660 2.06 -11.94 -3.88
C SER A 660 3.57 -11.98 -4.07
N LEU A 661 4.08 -11.65 -5.27
CA LEU A 661 5.51 -11.57 -5.52
C LEU A 661 6.19 -10.49 -4.68
N GLN A 662 5.58 -9.32 -4.52
CA GLN A 662 6.09 -8.29 -3.60
C GLN A 662 6.14 -8.79 -2.14
N GLY A 663 5.14 -9.54 -1.69
CA GLY A 663 5.14 -10.10 -0.34
C GLY A 663 6.18 -11.22 -0.14
N ILE A 664 6.42 -12.04 -1.18
CA ILE A 664 7.52 -13.03 -1.21
C ILE A 664 8.87 -12.31 -1.15
N ALA A 665 9.03 -11.24 -1.94
CA ALA A 665 10.23 -10.42 -1.95
C ALA A 665 10.53 -9.80 -0.58
N TYR A 666 9.52 -9.26 0.07
CA TYR A 666 9.62 -8.75 1.44
C TYR A 666 10.06 -9.82 2.46
N ALA A 667 9.73 -11.09 2.21
CA ALA A 667 10.11 -12.17 3.10
C ALA A 667 11.60 -12.54 3.00
N VAL A 668 12.22 -12.55 1.79
CA VAL A 668 13.50 -13.24 1.55
C VAL A 668 14.45 -12.55 0.57
N PHE A 669 14.11 -11.38 0.02
CA PHE A 669 14.95 -10.64 -0.94
C PHE A 669 15.25 -9.22 -0.50
N GLU A 670 14.22 -8.47 -0.14
CA GLU A 670 14.26 -7.01 0.02
C GLU A 670 14.84 -6.63 1.38
N LYS A 671 16.17 -6.56 1.47
CA LYS A 671 16.89 -6.14 2.66
C LYS A 671 17.34 -4.69 2.56
N MET A 672 17.02 -3.91 3.56
CA MET A 672 17.44 -2.53 3.73
C MET A 672 17.88 -2.32 5.16
N GLU A 673 19.17 -2.01 5.35
CA GLU A 673 19.74 -1.80 6.67
C GLU A 673 19.94 -0.30 6.94
N ARG A 674 19.93 0.03 8.21
CA ARG A 674 20.15 1.39 8.67
C ARG A 674 21.46 1.44 9.46
N HIS A 675 22.32 2.36 9.06
CA HIS A 675 23.57 2.64 9.75
C HIS A 675 23.69 4.13 10.01
N ASN A 676 23.81 4.53 11.28
CA ASN A 676 23.95 5.93 11.70
C ASN A 676 22.84 6.84 11.12
N GLY A 677 21.59 6.39 11.19
CA GLY A 677 20.42 7.12 10.70
C GLY A 677 20.26 7.16 9.18
N ARG A 678 21.15 6.50 8.39
CA ARG A 678 21.10 6.41 6.94
C ARG A 678 20.76 5.00 6.49
N LEU A 679 19.96 4.87 5.42
CA LEU A 679 19.71 3.61 4.72
C LEU A 679 20.83 3.34 3.69
N ASP A 680 21.35 2.11 3.64
CA ASP A 680 22.54 1.73 2.85
C ASP A 680 22.22 1.28 1.42
N VAL A 681 21.10 1.73 0.86
CA VAL A 681 20.64 1.33 -0.46
C VAL A 681 20.61 2.52 -1.40
N ARG A 682 21.05 2.34 -2.66
CA ARG A 682 21.10 3.38 -3.69
C ARG A 682 20.31 3.03 -4.96
N GLY A 683 19.98 1.77 -5.17
CA GLY A 683 19.28 1.36 -6.38
C GLY A 683 19.19 -0.17 -6.54
N PHE A 684 18.95 -0.61 -7.77
CA PHE A 684 18.74 -2.03 -8.10
C PHE A 684 19.98 -2.92 -7.92
N SER A 685 21.19 -2.34 -7.77
CA SER A 685 22.43 -3.10 -7.56
C SER A 685 22.58 -3.58 -6.13
N ASP A 686 22.01 -2.90 -5.17
CA ASP A 686 22.15 -3.14 -3.72
C ASP A 686 20.79 -3.43 -3.04
N TYR A 687 19.69 -3.05 -3.64
CA TYR A 687 18.36 -3.49 -3.24
C TYR A 687 17.80 -4.47 -4.26
N ILE A 688 17.87 -5.75 -3.92
CA ILE A 688 17.50 -6.80 -4.85
C ILE A 688 15.98 -7.03 -4.80
N ILE A 689 15.35 -6.91 -5.96
CA ILE A 689 13.95 -7.31 -6.18
C ILE A 689 13.91 -8.57 -7.06
N PRO A 690 12.89 -9.42 -6.92
CA PRO A 690 12.77 -10.62 -7.73
C PRO A 690 12.59 -10.29 -9.22
N THR A 691 13.21 -11.11 -10.05
CA THR A 691 13.04 -11.11 -11.50
C THR A 691 12.04 -12.19 -11.92
N THR A 692 11.79 -12.33 -13.23
CA THR A 692 10.92 -13.40 -13.76
C THR A 692 11.45 -14.82 -13.47
N VAL A 693 12.76 -14.96 -13.24
CA VAL A 693 13.40 -16.24 -12.89
C VAL A 693 13.11 -16.65 -11.44
N ASP A 694 12.91 -15.67 -10.59
CA ASP A 694 12.63 -15.87 -9.16
C ASP A 694 11.14 -16.10 -8.87
N MET A 695 10.28 -15.85 -9.88
CA MET A 695 8.84 -16.00 -9.74
C MET A 695 8.46 -17.47 -9.57
N PRO A 696 7.78 -17.85 -8.46
CA PRO A 696 7.32 -19.21 -8.26
C PRO A 696 6.21 -19.58 -9.24
N LEU A 697 5.98 -20.87 -9.43
CA LEU A 697 4.75 -21.33 -10.08
C LEU A 697 3.55 -20.98 -9.19
N MET A 698 2.71 -20.08 -9.66
CA MET A 698 1.53 -19.61 -8.91
C MET A 698 0.26 -20.34 -9.34
N ASP A 699 -0.43 -20.94 -8.39
CA ASP A 699 -1.77 -21.51 -8.53
C ASP A 699 -2.77 -20.62 -7.79
N ILE A 700 -3.50 -19.79 -8.54
CA ILE A 700 -4.35 -18.75 -8.02
C ILE A 700 -5.82 -19.08 -8.28
N LYS A 701 -6.64 -18.95 -7.24
CA LYS A 701 -8.10 -19.07 -7.35
C LYS A 701 -8.78 -17.87 -6.75
N ILE A 702 -9.78 -17.36 -7.43
CA ILE A 702 -10.70 -16.33 -6.92
C ILE A 702 -12.01 -17.06 -6.56
N LEU A 703 -12.42 -16.90 -5.29
CA LEU A 703 -13.74 -17.28 -4.81
C LEU A 703 -14.67 -16.07 -4.91
N GLU A 704 -15.86 -16.28 -5.44
CA GLU A 704 -16.90 -15.26 -5.47
C GLU A 704 -17.83 -15.42 -4.27
N ASN A 705 -17.97 -14.35 -3.50
CA ASN A 705 -18.96 -14.21 -2.42
C ASN A 705 -19.41 -12.75 -2.41
N PRO A 706 -20.43 -12.38 -3.23
CA PRO A 706 -20.79 -11.01 -3.50
C PRO A 706 -21.13 -10.20 -2.25
N TYR A 707 -20.61 -8.95 -2.21
CA TYR A 707 -20.91 -7.97 -1.17
C TYR A 707 -22.06 -7.05 -1.62
N PRO A 708 -23.17 -6.94 -0.88
CA PRO A 708 -24.37 -6.25 -1.36
C PRO A 708 -24.19 -4.76 -1.68
N PHE A 709 -23.16 -4.10 -1.11
CA PHE A 709 -22.92 -2.66 -1.27
C PHE A 709 -21.73 -2.35 -2.19
N GLY A 710 -21.16 -3.33 -2.86
CA GLY A 710 -20.16 -3.13 -3.91
C GLY A 710 -20.77 -3.25 -5.31
N PRO A 711 -20.16 -2.63 -6.36
CA PRO A 711 -20.67 -2.73 -7.71
C PRO A 711 -20.67 -4.19 -8.15
N PHE A 712 -21.86 -4.71 -8.53
CA PHE A 712 -22.06 -6.14 -8.85
C PHE A 712 -21.61 -7.12 -7.75
N GLY A 713 -21.40 -6.65 -6.52
CA GLY A 713 -20.89 -7.45 -5.41
C GLY A 713 -19.38 -7.43 -5.22
N ALA A 714 -18.63 -6.57 -5.91
CA ALA A 714 -17.18 -6.47 -5.81
C ALA A 714 -16.72 -5.85 -4.48
N LYS A 715 -15.54 -6.31 -4.01
CA LYS A 715 -14.79 -5.74 -2.87
C LYS A 715 -13.45 -5.15 -3.34
N GLY A 716 -12.60 -4.75 -2.39
CA GLY A 716 -11.23 -4.30 -2.67
C GLY A 716 -10.27 -5.48 -2.84
N LEU A 717 -9.31 -5.35 -3.78
CA LEU A 717 -8.27 -6.36 -4.03
C LEU A 717 -6.85 -5.80 -3.92
N GLY A 718 -6.64 -4.53 -4.29
CA GLY A 718 -5.34 -3.95 -4.63
C GLY A 718 -4.17 -4.25 -3.68
N GLU A 719 -4.41 -4.31 -2.38
CA GLU A 719 -3.38 -4.46 -1.34
C GLU A 719 -3.31 -5.87 -0.74
N MET A 720 -4.44 -6.58 -0.67
CA MET A 720 -4.54 -7.88 0.00
C MET A 720 -3.50 -8.92 -0.45
N PRO A 721 -3.14 -9.06 -1.73
CA PRO A 721 -2.23 -10.11 -2.17
C PRO A 721 -0.82 -10.06 -1.56
N LEU A 722 -0.36 -8.86 -1.16
CA LEU A 722 0.94 -8.70 -0.51
C LEU A 722 0.91 -9.17 0.95
N VAL A 723 -0.24 -9.04 1.61
CA VAL A 723 -0.36 -9.14 3.08
C VAL A 723 0.06 -10.50 3.63
N GLY A 724 -0.33 -11.59 2.98
CA GLY A 724 -0.16 -12.94 3.52
C GLY A 724 1.00 -13.74 2.93
N ALA A 725 1.73 -13.20 1.95
CA ALA A 725 2.76 -13.99 1.27
C ALA A 725 4.01 -14.20 2.15
N ALA A 726 4.47 -13.15 2.84
CA ALA A 726 5.64 -13.25 3.71
C ALA A 726 5.45 -14.27 4.84
N PRO A 727 4.35 -14.27 5.62
CA PRO A 727 4.17 -15.27 6.66
C PRO A 727 4.07 -16.70 6.12
N ALA A 728 3.51 -16.95 4.93
CA ALA A 728 3.50 -18.27 4.32
C ALA A 728 4.92 -18.78 4.00
N VAL A 729 5.78 -17.90 3.47
CA VAL A 729 7.19 -18.23 3.20
C VAL A 729 7.93 -18.52 4.50
N VAL A 730 7.82 -17.65 5.52
CA VAL A 730 8.51 -17.85 6.80
C VAL A 730 7.99 -19.10 7.54
N SER A 731 6.70 -19.39 7.48
CA SER A 731 6.10 -20.65 7.98
C SER A 731 6.79 -21.88 7.36
N SER A 732 7.09 -21.84 6.05
CA SER A 732 7.81 -22.95 5.38
C SER A 732 9.25 -23.11 5.87
N LEU A 733 9.95 -22.02 6.16
CA LEU A 733 11.31 -22.05 6.73
C LEU A 733 11.29 -22.57 8.17
N ARG A 734 10.30 -22.16 8.97
CA ARG A 734 10.11 -22.70 10.35
C ARG A 734 9.86 -24.22 10.31
N MET A 735 9.13 -24.71 9.34
CA MET A 735 8.91 -26.15 9.14
C MET A 735 10.21 -26.90 8.86
N ILE A 736 11.11 -26.33 8.02
CA ILE A 736 12.42 -26.95 7.72
C ILE A 736 13.27 -27.06 8.99
N PHE A 737 13.46 -25.97 9.71
CA PHE A 737 14.42 -25.88 10.81
C PHE A 737 13.84 -26.26 12.19
N GLY A 738 12.51 -26.33 12.33
CA GLY A 738 11.83 -26.58 13.61
C GLY A 738 12.11 -25.52 14.68
N ARG A 739 12.50 -24.31 14.29
CA ARG A 739 12.91 -23.20 15.17
C ARG A 739 12.14 -21.93 14.87
N PRO A 740 11.99 -21.03 15.87
CA PRO A 740 11.38 -19.72 15.63
C PRO A 740 12.21 -18.91 14.63
N ILE A 741 11.51 -18.35 13.65
CA ILE A 741 11.96 -17.32 12.74
C ILE A 741 10.87 -16.25 12.78
N ASN A 742 11.15 -15.12 13.44
CA ASN A 742 10.14 -14.12 13.82
C ASN A 742 10.46 -12.75 13.20
N LYS A 743 11.29 -12.72 12.17
CA LYS A 743 11.65 -11.48 11.46
C LYS A 743 11.56 -11.66 9.96
N ILE A 744 11.36 -10.56 9.25
CA ILE A 744 11.52 -10.42 7.80
C ILE A 744 12.29 -9.14 7.49
N PRO A 745 13.11 -9.14 6.42
CA PRO A 745 13.42 -10.28 5.57
C PRO A 745 14.27 -11.35 6.29
N VAL A 746 14.17 -12.60 5.81
CA VAL A 746 15.02 -13.72 6.25
C VAL A 746 16.08 -13.94 5.19
N MET A 747 17.32 -13.68 5.52
CA MET A 747 18.45 -13.79 4.60
C MET A 747 19.20 -15.11 4.77
N PRO A 748 19.99 -15.57 3.80
CA PRO A 748 20.81 -16.78 3.93
C PRO A 748 21.69 -16.82 5.17
N GLU A 749 22.29 -15.67 5.55
CA GLU A 749 23.10 -15.54 6.77
C GLU A 749 22.30 -15.77 8.06
N ASP A 750 21.00 -15.41 8.08
CA ASP A 750 20.14 -15.67 9.24
C ASP A 750 19.89 -17.17 9.42
N LEU A 751 19.64 -17.89 8.33
CA LEU A 751 19.46 -19.34 8.34
C LEU A 751 20.74 -20.06 8.71
N PHE A 752 21.90 -19.58 8.22
CA PHE A 752 23.21 -20.09 8.62
C PHE A 752 23.46 -19.90 10.11
N ALA A 753 23.22 -18.71 10.65
CA ALA A 753 23.36 -18.43 12.08
C ALA A 753 22.43 -19.30 12.94
N LEU A 754 21.16 -19.46 12.50
CA LEU A 754 20.20 -20.34 13.14
C LEU A 754 20.72 -21.80 13.18
N PHE A 755 21.23 -22.29 12.06
CA PHE A 755 21.80 -23.64 11.94
C PHE A 755 23.02 -23.82 12.84
N GLN A 756 23.94 -22.84 12.90
CA GLN A 756 25.12 -22.90 13.80
C GLN A 756 24.71 -22.97 15.28
N ASN A 757 23.68 -22.24 15.69
CA ASN A 757 23.16 -22.29 17.06
C ASN A 757 22.51 -23.65 17.36
N MET A 758 21.85 -24.28 16.38
CA MET A 758 21.31 -25.64 16.53
C MET A 758 22.42 -26.68 16.72
N LYS A 759 23.58 -26.51 16.05
CA LYS A 759 24.76 -27.39 16.19
C LYS A 759 25.43 -27.26 17.56
N LYS A 760 25.56 -26.03 18.07
CA LYS A 760 26.23 -25.78 19.40
C LYS A 760 25.38 -26.31 20.56
N ASN A 761 24.07 -26.20 20.51
CA ASN A 761 23.18 -26.55 21.63
C ASN A 761 22.77 -28.04 21.68
N GLY A 762 23.39 -28.92 20.90
CA GLY A 762 23.36 -30.39 21.03
C GLY A 762 21.98 -31.05 20.99
N GLY A 763 20.94 -30.40 20.51
CA GLY A 763 19.63 -31.02 20.63
C GLY A 763 18.48 -30.39 19.88
N LEU A 764 18.01 -31.13 18.90
CA LEU A 764 16.59 -31.24 18.65
C LEU A 764 16.09 -32.47 19.42
N LYS A 765 15.50 -32.27 20.59
CA LYS A 765 14.51 -33.18 21.16
C LYS A 765 13.14 -32.87 20.64
#